data_4ec94d7b4cb91e99ec6a08021ef4df89
#
_entry.id   4ec94d7b4cb91e99ec6a08021ef4df89
#
_cell.length_a   1.000
_cell.length_b   1.000
_cell.length_c   1.000
_cell.angle_alpha   90.00
_cell.angle_beta   90.00
_cell.angle_gamma   90.00
#
_symmetry.space_group_name_H-M   'P 1'
#
loop_
_entity.id
_entity.type
_entity.pdbx_description
1 polymer ?
#
loop_
_entity_poly.entity_id
_entity_poly.type
_entity_poly.pdbx_seq_one_letter_code
_entity_poly.pdbx_strand_id
1 'polypeptide(L)'
;MKYVYRVAIPLLVFFELGAQAAIFSQEKSIHHPIVSIQFSGGSNDDRSLALLASGLKVNEIYYPEKKDVYISAIKLTDRFSQVSINDSFIDSGIVLLVTLDPWPKVIRHQGLGSQNIPPVLAKEFRRLSIDRPLGDLELEKRRQELIKFGADHGYPNMQLSFSRSRTLTEVDWNLDLGAPNQINEIKIQGLDGHPLLLKIETLVNDRDAKDLWSETLQSRLSQKLEKLLLSERYFQSSFSFLYNERGQLEIQFELGPQTVILYRGELLGSWVGTKSLEEILGLTTLNASINDLLDVAKFRLEKYYKDQGYLQVQVVGTLEKNERLVNRPSQELRLDVTKGSLFRIGSQSYRGNIAFSRDILEASLVEPIPTRKPQNPLEQIKTLQSQLISFYDSQGYVDITVFPQVELDSANSRVNISWIIDEGKKQESQQFELDFAKGLPLTPDYLKSSLSLLIKNESTDEDFVTADRPLMEGRKGRYEATARKEKEINLTLYVDKPIPVSQTILSEVLKDLRFKLARAGFKNPQVIVDVEDQRVKFSVPSQPFDSINRIIIRGLDITKASTVLKQLKVQSGSPVDPQQFIASQINLSLLNAFDQIDFDSLDRIDPQKETWSRGDILLNLEEKGRWDYTAGLGYDRSQGYYVIGGIQRNNINGQGRTLNLDIRAGDNTLRNPTLRKWFPTGQGQNNRSIDSYALGYTDPSPGFIRDWFDHQVIWRNQGAYIEESQAAYFARRRIFTSEFEWRIDDLQLRLGERFERTDFNPQSYQINLADFLLEVARTNKQTYTISAPYLIATIDQRDRPIDPTRGFYFSSRFDLATQMTGTSRDSSFLKIDLRAQWNVPIGFAARYGVFMMSGRLGIAKPTASVVELPLSERFYGGGPNSVRGVGSDLLGPIVNVQLRDTQGQPLAGSYQYVPTGGEVLGFASMEYRFPIWGQNIWAEIFLDSGQVYSKLNPGPRSSNDPAPFPSWRTTVGVGLIFKIGIPIKIEFAQDWKRLLKQYRTPLEIQTELKGVLVSAGYQF
;
A
#
# COMPACT_ATOMS: atom_id res chain seq x y z
N MET A 1 -22.30 60.30 54.88
CA MET A 1 -22.30 60.85 53.52
C MET A 1 -21.18 61.91 53.28
N LYS A 2 -20.42 62.34 54.26
CA LYS A 2 -19.29 63.33 54.04
C LYS A 2 -17.89 62.76 53.86
N TYR A 3 -17.76 61.46 53.99
CA TYR A 3 -16.49 60.72 53.76
C TYR A 3 -16.36 60.02 52.41
N VAL A 4 -17.47 59.86 51.64
CA VAL A 4 -17.47 59.24 50.34
C VAL A 4 -17.11 60.17 49.20
N TYR A 5 -17.25 61.50 49.39
CA TYR A 5 -16.90 62.47 48.35
C TYR A 5 -15.42 62.90 48.32
N ARG A 6 -14.63 62.56 49.37
CA ARG A 6 -13.18 62.92 49.38
C ARG A 6 -12.25 61.90 48.81
N VAL A 7 -12.76 60.63 48.50
CA VAL A 7 -11.95 59.58 47.93
C VAL A 7 -12.33 59.32 46.43
N ALA A 8 -13.49 59.80 45.98
CA ALA A 8 -13.94 59.64 44.61
C ALA A 8 -13.33 60.61 43.60
N ILE A 9 -12.98 61.85 44.07
CA ILE A 9 -12.43 62.87 43.16
C ILE A 9 -10.95 62.62 42.79
N PRO A 10 -10.05 62.11 43.65
CA PRO A 10 -8.71 61.70 43.24
C PRO A 10 -8.69 60.45 42.35
N LEU A 11 -9.64 59.52 42.49
CA LEU A 11 -9.68 58.34 41.66
C LEU A 11 -10.24 58.62 40.25
N LEU A 12 -11.17 59.62 40.13
CA LEU A 12 -11.67 60.00 38.78
C LEU A 12 -10.62 60.80 37.99
N VAL A 13 -9.81 61.66 38.70
CA VAL A 13 -8.71 62.40 38.04
C VAL A 13 -7.55 61.42 37.62
N PHE A 14 -7.31 60.40 38.42
CA PHE A 14 -6.32 59.32 38.00
C PHE A 14 -6.86 58.47 36.90
N PHE A 15 -8.19 58.20 36.79
CA PHE A 15 -8.76 57.45 35.70
C PHE A 15 -8.82 58.30 34.41
N GLU A 16 -9.09 59.63 34.48
CA GLU A 16 -9.02 60.45 33.27
C GLU A 16 -7.58 60.70 32.82
N LEU A 17 -6.61 60.84 33.72
CA LEU A 17 -5.21 60.94 33.37
C LEU A 17 -4.65 59.58 32.86
N GLY A 18 -5.12 58.47 33.38
CA GLY A 18 -4.78 57.16 32.87
C GLY A 18 -5.43 56.87 31.51
N ALA A 19 -6.67 57.32 31.31
CA ALA A 19 -7.35 57.21 30.02
C ALA A 19 -6.78 58.15 28.95
N GLN A 20 -6.35 59.38 29.33
CA GLN A 20 -5.63 60.23 28.39
C GLN A 20 -4.20 59.81 28.13
N ALA A 21 -3.48 59.17 29.08
CA ALA A 21 -2.18 58.54 28.84
C ALA A 21 -2.31 57.28 27.99
N ALA A 22 -3.43 56.52 28.14
CA ALA A 22 -3.74 55.41 27.28
C ALA A 22 -4.20 55.81 25.85
N ILE A 23 -4.81 57.01 25.73
CA ILE A 23 -5.20 57.56 24.42
C ILE A 23 -3.98 58.19 23.71
N PHE A 24 -2.98 58.67 24.44
CA PHE A 24 -1.74 59.18 23.84
C PHE A 24 -0.68 58.09 23.58
N SER A 25 -0.85 56.86 24.08
CA SER A 25 0.02 55.70 23.77
C SER A 25 -0.56 54.76 22.70
N GLN A 26 -1.69 55.01 22.09
CA GLN A 26 -2.04 54.54 20.79
C GLN A 26 -1.33 55.41 19.74
N GLU A 27 0.01 55.30 19.68
CA GLU A 27 0.69 55.50 18.43
C GLU A 27 -0.04 54.56 17.45
N LYS A 28 -0.70 55.16 16.45
CA LYS A 28 -1.11 54.41 15.26
C LYS A 28 0.16 53.72 14.82
N SER A 29 0.26 52.43 15.05
CA SER A 29 1.28 51.60 14.39
C SER A 29 1.01 51.74 12.91
N ILE A 30 1.75 52.66 12.25
CA ILE A 30 1.69 52.85 10.82
C ILE A 30 2.33 51.59 10.26
N HIS A 31 1.49 50.64 9.81
CA HIS A 31 1.94 49.41 9.20
C HIS A 31 2.48 49.73 7.80
N HIS A 32 3.78 49.61 7.64
CA HIS A 32 4.46 49.91 6.39
C HIS A 32 4.65 48.63 5.58
N PRO A 33 4.55 48.69 4.23
CA PRO A 33 4.85 47.54 3.38
C PRO A 33 6.36 47.23 3.41
N ILE A 34 6.69 45.98 3.31
CA ILE A 34 8.08 45.50 3.14
C ILE A 34 8.55 45.83 1.73
N VAL A 35 9.52 46.75 1.61
CA VAL A 35 10.10 47.17 0.34
C VAL A 35 11.14 46.13 -0.13
N SER A 36 11.98 45.65 0.79
CA SER A 36 12.98 44.63 0.48
C SER A 36 13.33 43.81 1.72
N ILE A 37 13.75 42.58 1.49
CA ILE A 37 14.28 41.69 2.51
C ILE A 37 15.71 41.34 2.13
N GLN A 38 16.66 41.80 2.93
CA GLN A 38 18.08 41.58 2.78
C GLN A 38 18.55 40.50 3.73
N PHE A 39 19.50 39.66 3.30
CA PHE A 39 20.05 38.60 4.12
C PHE A 39 21.53 38.76 4.38
N SER A 40 21.93 38.60 5.64
CA SER A 40 23.31 38.42 6.06
C SER A 40 23.51 36.96 6.50
N GLY A 41 24.47 36.25 5.91
CA GLY A 41 24.68 34.82 6.18
C GLY A 41 23.69 33.88 5.45
N GLY A 42 23.81 32.58 5.75
CA GLY A 42 23.04 31.53 5.11
C GLY A 42 23.24 31.34 3.60
N SER A 43 23.06 30.14 3.09
CA SER A 43 23.01 29.86 1.65
C SER A 43 21.69 30.33 1.03
N ASN A 44 21.56 30.29 -0.29
CA ASN A 44 20.28 30.60 -0.95
C ASN A 44 19.15 29.66 -0.51
N ASP A 45 19.44 28.39 -0.26
CA ASP A 45 18.48 27.42 0.27
C ASP A 45 18.05 27.78 1.71
N ASP A 46 18.99 28.21 2.56
CA ASP A 46 18.72 28.65 3.94
C ASP A 46 17.83 29.92 3.96
N ARG A 47 18.06 30.85 3.04
CA ARG A 47 17.25 32.06 2.88
C ARG A 47 15.83 31.75 2.43
N SER A 48 15.68 30.85 1.48
CA SER A 48 14.36 30.35 1.01
C SER A 48 13.59 29.68 2.13
N LEU A 49 14.26 28.86 2.95
CA LEU A 49 13.69 28.20 4.12
C LEU A 49 13.22 29.22 5.17
N ALA A 50 14.03 30.22 5.45
CA ALA A 50 13.70 31.27 6.41
C ALA A 50 12.51 32.14 5.96
N LEU A 51 12.42 32.48 4.66
CA LEU A 51 11.27 33.21 4.09
C LEU A 51 9.98 32.39 4.22
N LEU A 52 10.03 31.12 3.86
CA LEU A 52 8.86 30.25 3.96
C LEU A 52 8.37 30.12 5.40
N ALA A 53 9.31 29.89 6.35
CA ALA A 53 9.00 29.68 7.75
C ALA A 53 8.45 30.97 8.41
N SER A 54 9.04 32.14 8.09
CA SER A 54 8.56 33.41 8.62
C SER A 54 7.26 33.88 7.98
N GLY A 55 6.99 33.51 6.72
CA GLY A 55 5.89 34.04 5.92
C GLY A 55 6.10 35.45 5.44
N LEU A 56 7.30 36.02 5.59
CA LEU A 56 7.61 37.38 5.16
C LEU A 56 7.72 37.50 3.65
N LYS A 57 7.01 38.45 3.04
CA LYS A 57 7.05 38.72 1.60
C LYS A 57 7.17 40.19 1.28
N VAL A 58 7.85 40.53 0.21
CA VAL A 58 7.92 41.89 -0.33
C VAL A 58 6.52 42.35 -0.74
N ASN A 59 6.20 43.62 -0.50
CA ASN A 59 4.90 44.27 -0.68
C ASN A 59 3.79 43.86 0.31
N GLU A 60 4.07 43.00 1.30
CA GLU A 60 3.15 42.70 2.41
C GLU A 60 3.44 43.63 3.61
N ILE A 61 2.45 43.82 4.45
CA ILE A 61 2.54 44.66 5.65
C ILE A 61 3.40 43.98 6.72
N TYR A 62 4.43 44.66 7.22
CA TYR A 62 5.24 44.19 8.34
C TYR A 62 4.64 44.58 9.68
N TYR A 63 4.64 43.70 10.64
CA TYR A 63 4.15 43.86 11.99
C TYR A 63 5.33 43.76 12.98
N PRO A 64 5.91 44.90 13.44
CA PRO A 64 7.06 44.90 14.35
C PRO A 64 6.80 44.14 15.66
N GLU A 65 5.56 44.17 16.16
CA GLU A 65 5.12 43.44 17.35
C GLU A 65 5.17 41.89 17.18
N LYS A 66 5.16 41.42 15.94
CA LYS A 66 5.26 39.99 15.63
C LYS A 66 6.71 39.51 15.32
N LYS A 67 7.69 40.37 15.55
CA LYS A 67 9.11 40.10 15.25
C LYS A 67 9.59 38.78 15.87
N ASP A 68 9.26 38.57 17.15
CA ASP A 68 9.64 37.35 17.86
C ASP A 68 8.95 36.11 17.30
N VAL A 69 7.73 36.27 16.76
CA VAL A 69 7.00 35.15 16.07
C VAL A 69 7.73 34.76 14.79
N TYR A 70 8.16 35.73 13.99
CA TYR A 70 8.93 35.46 12.78
C TYR A 70 10.27 34.78 13.09
N ILE A 71 10.99 35.28 14.11
CA ILE A 71 12.26 34.67 14.57
C ILE A 71 12.03 33.25 15.09
N SER A 72 11.00 33.04 15.90
CA SER A 72 10.66 31.74 16.46
C SER A 72 10.30 30.72 15.35
N ALA A 73 9.54 31.14 14.34
CA ALA A 73 9.19 30.31 13.20
C ALA A 73 10.43 29.88 12.38
N ILE A 74 11.38 30.80 12.18
CA ILE A 74 12.65 30.45 11.52
C ILE A 74 13.47 29.46 12.37
N LYS A 75 13.54 29.69 13.70
CA LYS A 75 14.25 28.79 14.63
C LYS A 75 13.63 27.38 14.70
N LEU A 76 12.29 27.26 14.52
CA LEU A 76 11.63 25.94 14.48
C LEU A 76 12.06 25.05 13.31
N THR A 77 12.69 25.62 12.27
CA THR A 77 13.31 24.82 11.21
C THR A 77 14.48 23.97 11.71
N ASP A 78 14.98 24.27 12.90
CA ASP A 78 16.17 23.69 13.56
C ASP A 78 17.45 23.78 12.71
N ARG A 79 17.45 24.69 11.73
CA ARG A 79 18.56 24.89 10.77
C ARG A 79 19.58 25.93 11.25
N PHE A 80 19.18 26.84 12.14
CA PHE A 80 19.96 28.00 12.51
C PHE A 80 20.28 28.04 14.01
N SER A 81 21.53 28.32 14.33
CA SER A 81 22.02 28.54 15.69
C SER A 81 21.59 29.91 16.21
N GLN A 82 21.64 30.92 15.33
CA GLN A 82 21.18 32.27 15.64
C GLN A 82 20.36 32.86 14.49
N VAL A 83 19.32 33.60 14.85
CA VAL A 83 18.46 34.33 13.91
C VAL A 83 18.15 35.68 14.51
N SER A 84 18.36 36.75 13.74
CA SER A 84 17.90 38.08 14.10
C SER A 84 17.28 38.81 12.91
N ILE A 85 16.31 39.67 13.17
CA ILE A 85 15.64 40.48 12.16
C ILE A 85 15.83 41.94 12.62
N ASN A 86 16.45 42.81 11.80
CA ASN A 86 16.56 44.23 12.02
C ASN A 86 15.72 44.92 10.96
N ASP A 87 14.87 45.84 11.41
CA ASP A 87 13.96 46.64 10.58
C ASP A 87 14.47 48.05 10.47
N SER A 88 14.47 48.58 9.25
CA SER A 88 14.87 49.97 8.94
C SER A 88 13.77 50.63 8.14
N PHE A 89 13.31 51.77 8.64
CA PHE A 89 12.27 52.57 7.99
C PHE A 89 12.88 53.46 6.92
N ILE A 90 12.24 53.48 5.74
CA ILE A 90 12.54 54.38 4.64
C ILE A 90 11.24 55.05 4.16
N ASP A 91 11.30 56.10 3.36
CA ASP A 91 10.11 56.85 2.93
C ASP A 91 9.09 55.98 2.19
N SER A 92 9.51 54.91 1.53
CA SER A 92 8.67 54.02 0.75
C SER A 92 8.18 52.76 1.53
N GLY A 93 8.60 52.58 2.81
CA GLY A 93 8.25 51.42 3.61
C GLY A 93 9.37 50.92 4.52
N ILE A 94 9.47 49.59 4.67
CA ILE A 94 10.45 48.96 5.56
C ILE A 94 11.42 48.07 4.78
N VAL A 95 12.68 48.18 5.14
CA VAL A 95 13.73 47.25 4.72
C VAL A 95 14.07 46.32 5.88
N LEU A 96 13.95 45.02 5.70
CA LEU A 96 14.29 44.02 6.70
C LEU A 96 15.69 43.45 6.41
N LEU A 97 16.56 43.47 7.43
CA LEU A 97 17.82 42.72 7.40
C LEU A 97 17.69 41.49 8.29
N VAL A 98 17.64 40.30 7.66
CA VAL A 98 17.56 38.99 8.33
C VAL A 98 18.95 38.39 8.40
N THR A 99 19.49 38.22 9.62
CA THR A 99 20.78 37.56 9.83
C THR A 99 20.52 36.09 10.18
N LEU A 100 21.18 35.19 9.46
CA LEU A 100 21.04 33.76 9.59
C LEU A 100 22.40 33.10 9.81
N ASP A 101 22.59 32.48 10.97
CA ASP A 101 23.77 31.67 11.29
C ASP A 101 23.40 30.18 11.31
N PRO A 102 23.64 29.43 10.23
CA PRO A 102 23.34 28.02 10.20
C PRO A 102 24.14 27.24 11.23
N TRP A 103 23.56 26.12 11.75
CA TRP A 103 24.31 25.19 12.57
C TRP A 103 25.49 24.64 11.79
N PRO A 104 26.71 24.61 12.38
CA PRO A 104 27.82 23.93 11.79
C PRO A 104 27.62 22.43 11.79
N LYS A 105 28.34 21.72 10.93
CA LYS A 105 28.33 20.26 10.93
C LYS A 105 28.92 19.71 12.22
N VAL A 106 28.25 18.74 12.82
CA VAL A 106 28.78 18.00 13.95
C VAL A 106 29.79 16.97 13.43
N ILE A 107 31.04 17.16 13.80
CA ILE A 107 32.14 16.28 13.38
C ILE A 107 32.41 15.17 14.40
N ARG A 108 31.97 15.34 15.65
CA ARG A 108 32.24 14.39 16.72
C ARG A 108 31.18 14.42 17.81
N HIS A 109 30.78 13.24 18.28
CA HIS A 109 30.07 13.03 19.54
C HIS A 109 31.05 12.48 20.56
N GLN A 110 31.18 13.15 21.70
CA GLN A 110 32.06 12.75 22.81
C GLN A 110 31.25 12.26 24.01
N GLY A 111 31.90 11.70 25.00
CA GLY A 111 31.26 11.27 26.26
C GLY A 111 30.57 9.89 26.23
N LEU A 112 30.22 9.38 25.04
CA LEU A 112 29.54 8.08 24.87
C LEU A 112 30.51 6.89 24.68
N GLY A 113 31.82 7.11 24.78
CA GLY A 113 32.82 6.09 24.61
C GLY A 113 33.52 5.64 25.91
N SER A 114 33.13 6.20 27.07
CA SER A 114 33.69 5.84 28.35
C SER A 114 33.22 4.44 28.79
N GLN A 115 34.12 3.73 29.41
CA GLN A 115 34.06 2.35 29.89
C GLN A 115 32.70 2.01 30.55
N ASN A 116 32.14 0.85 30.17
CA ASN A 116 30.94 0.19 30.74
C ASN A 116 29.57 0.52 30.15
N ILE A 117 29.50 1.04 28.93
CA ILE A 117 28.19 1.13 28.24
C ILE A 117 27.80 -0.26 27.72
N PRO A 118 26.61 -0.79 28.04
CA PRO A 118 26.14 -2.06 27.49
C PRO A 118 26.17 -2.11 25.97
N PRO A 119 26.57 -3.26 25.35
CA PRO A 119 26.73 -3.35 23.90
C PRO A 119 25.53 -2.93 23.09
N VAL A 120 24.31 -3.15 23.61
CA VAL A 120 23.04 -2.78 22.98
C VAL A 120 22.91 -1.25 22.91
N LEU A 121 23.15 -0.56 24.01
CA LEU A 121 23.15 0.91 24.07
C LEU A 121 24.29 1.51 23.25
N ALA A 122 25.49 0.93 23.35
CA ALA A 122 26.66 1.37 22.57
C ALA A 122 26.42 1.27 21.06
N LYS A 123 25.63 0.28 20.60
CA LYS A 123 25.23 0.15 19.21
C LYS A 123 24.30 1.31 18.79
N GLU A 124 23.37 1.68 19.67
CA GLU A 124 22.43 2.77 19.39
C GLU A 124 23.11 4.14 19.41
N PHE A 125 24.02 4.37 20.33
CA PHE A 125 24.85 5.58 20.33
C PHE A 125 25.73 5.73 19.09
N ARG A 126 26.25 4.64 18.52
CA ARG A 126 27.00 4.67 17.25
C ARG A 126 26.18 5.08 16.04
N ARG A 127 24.84 5.06 16.14
CA ARG A 127 23.93 5.54 15.10
C ARG A 127 23.78 7.05 15.09
N LEU A 128 24.31 7.75 16.10
CA LEU A 128 24.31 9.22 16.08
C LEU A 128 25.13 9.72 14.89
N SER A 129 24.49 10.55 14.11
CA SER A 129 25.06 11.00 12.83
C SER A 129 26.17 12.02 13.05
N ILE A 130 27.22 11.89 12.27
CA ILE A 130 28.33 12.86 12.16
C ILE A 130 28.37 13.45 10.73
N ASP A 131 29.13 14.54 10.57
CA ASP A 131 29.31 15.26 9.28
C ASP A 131 28.00 15.85 8.72
N ARG A 132 27.07 16.20 9.61
CA ARG A 132 25.85 16.93 9.26
C ARG A 132 25.53 18.02 10.28
N PRO A 133 24.83 19.10 9.88
CA PRO A 133 24.32 20.07 10.83
C PRO A 133 23.22 19.39 11.67
N LEU A 134 23.30 19.53 12.99
CA LEU A 134 22.30 19.05 13.93
C LEU A 134 21.87 20.23 14.79
N GLY A 135 20.61 20.55 14.79
CA GLY A 135 20.05 21.56 15.67
C GLY A 135 19.78 21.05 17.09
N ASP A 136 19.45 21.95 18.00
CA ASP A 136 19.19 21.57 19.39
C ASP A 136 17.88 20.82 19.55
N LEU A 137 16.89 21.06 18.70
CA LEU A 137 15.61 20.33 18.72
C LEU A 137 15.80 18.86 18.30
N GLU A 138 16.61 18.62 17.28
CA GLU A 138 16.93 17.25 16.85
C GLU A 138 17.78 16.52 17.90
N LEU A 139 18.77 17.19 18.51
CA LEU A 139 19.54 16.60 19.61
C LEU A 139 18.66 16.25 20.81
N GLU A 140 17.70 17.12 21.14
CA GLU A 140 16.77 16.87 22.24
C GLU A 140 15.83 15.68 21.92
N LYS A 141 15.34 15.58 20.68
CA LYS A 141 14.58 14.40 20.21
C LYS A 141 15.41 13.13 20.39
N ARG A 142 16.66 13.14 19.91
CA ARG A 142 17.57 11.97 20.03
C ARG A 142 17.88 11.65 21.48
N ARG A 143 18.03 12.64 22.34
CA ARG A 143 18.20 12.45 23.78
C ARG A 143 17.03 11.68 24.38
N GLN A 144 15.79 12.09 24.07
CA GLN A 144 14.59 11.44 24.58
C GLN A 144 14.43 10.01 24.05
N GLU A 145 14.71 9.78 22.76
CA GLU A 145 14.70 8.44 22.14
C GLU A 145 15.71 7.50 22.83
N LEU A 146 16.93 8.00 23.10
CA LEU A 146 17.97 7.21 23.77
C LEU A 146 17.61 6.90 25.24
N ILE A 147 17.02 7.86 25.96
CA ILE A 147 16.55 7.63 27.34
C ILE A 147 15.45 6.57 27.34
N LYS A 148 14.47 6.70 26.45
CA LYS A 148 13.40 5.69 26.31
C LYS A 148 13.98 4.31 25.96
N PHE A 149 14.88 4.27 25.00
CA PHE A 149 15.55 3.01 24.64
C PHE A 149 16.31 2.39 25.82
N GLY A 150 16.98 3.22 26.65
CA GLY A 150 17.62 2.75 27.88
C GLY A 150 16.63 2.16 28.88
N ALA A 151 15.52 2.84 29.12
CA ALA A 151 14.44 2.36 29.99
C ALA A 151 13.86 1.02 29.49
N ASP A 152 13.59 0.93 28.18
CA ASP A 152 13.09 -0.31 27.55
C ASP A 152 14.06 -1.49 27.63
N HIS A 153 15.35 -1.22 27.96
CA HIS A 153 16.41 -2.21 28.09
C HIS A 153 16.92 -2.37 29.55
N GLY A 154 16.14 -1.89 30.51
CA GLY A 154 16.40 -2.13 31.92
C GLY A 154 17.21 -1.06 32.65
N TYR A 155 17.26 0.15 32.12
CA TYR A 155 17.88 1.33 32.74
C TYR A 155 16.82 2.46 32.94
N PRO A 156 15.83 2.30 33.82
CA PRO A 156 14.69 3.23 33.94
C PRO A 156 15.08 4.60 34.43
N ASN A 157 16.19 4.71 35.18
CA ASN A 157 16.68 5.95 35.74
C ASN A 157 17.83 6.59 34.91
N MET A 158 18.01 6.11 33.65
CA MET A 158 19.02 6.65 32.76
C MET A 158 18.82 8.15 32.53
N GLN A 159 19.87 8.92 32.82
CA GLN A 159 19.90 10.34 32.55
C GLN A 159 20.92 10.60 31.44
N LEU A 160 20.51 11.39 30.48
CA LEU A 160 21.36 11.79 29.37
C LEU A 160 21.21 13.28 29.16
N SER A 161 22.30 14.02 29.15
CA SER A 161 22.33 15.44 28.81
C SER A 161 23.40 15.68 27.75
N PHE A 162 23.27 16.76 27.01
CA PHE A 162 24.29 17.13 26.04
C PHE A 162 24.67 18.61 26.20
N SER A 163 25.91 18.93 25.80
CA SER A 163 26.40 20.29 25.67
C SER A 163 27.19 20.39 24.36
N ARG A 164 27.33 21.61 23.88
CA ARG A 164 28.11 21.88 22.66
C ARG A 164 29.43 22.49 22.98
N SER A 165 30.46 22.17 22.20
CA SER A 165 31.74 22.87 22.23
C SER A 165 31.57 24.33 21.82
N ARG A 166 32.56 25.20 22.13
CA ARG A 166 32.55 26.62 21.73
C ARG A 166 32.47 26.82 20.20
N THR A 167 32.99 25.85 19.45
CA THR A 167 32.96 25.85 17.97
C THR A 167 31.63 25.32 17.41
N LEU A 168 30.72 24.81 18.27
CA LEU A 168 29.45 24.16 17.92
C LEU A 168 29.58 22.92 17.03
N THR A 169 30.80 22.44 16.78
CA THR A 169 31.11 21.30 15.91
C THR A 169 31.21 19.98 16.65
N GLU A 170 31.28 20.01 17.96
CA GLU A 170 31.34 18.80 18.80
C GLU A 170 30.20 18.81 19.81
N VAL A 171 29.61 17.65 20.05
CA VAL A 171 28.55 17.44 21.04
C VAL A 171 29.08 16.53 22.14
N ASP A 172 29.16 17.07 23.34
CA ASP A 172 29.54 16.33 24.53
C ASP A 172 28.31 15.77 25.24
N TRP A 173 28.22 14.46 25.34
CA TRP A 173 27.16 13.75 26.03
C TRP A 173 27.60 13.36 27.43
N ASN A 174 26.80 13.71 28.38
CA ASN A 174 26.97 13.24 29.76
C ASN A 174 25.90 12.17 30.06
N LEU A 175 26.35 10.93 30.15
CA LEU A 175 25.52 9.74 30.36
C LEU A 175 25.68 9.24 31.80
N ASP A 176 24.59 9.23 32.52
CA ASP A 176 24.41 8.46 33.76
C ASP A 176 23.42 7.35 33.52
N LEU A 177 23.89 6.11 33.52
CA LEU A 177 23.03 4.95 33.30
C LEU A 177 22.05 4.69 34.47
N GLY A 178 22.33 5.23 35.64
CA GLY A 178 21.63 4.86 36.84
C GLY A 178 21.83 3.37 37.21
N ALA A 179 21.14 2.91 38.21
CA ALA A 179 21.17 1.50 38.60
C ALA A 179 20.38 0.65 37.58
N PRO A 180 20.97 -0.43 37.02
CA PRO A 180 20.25 -1.35 36.17
C PRO A 180 19.21 -2.16 36.97
N ASN A 181 18.07 -2.42 36.40
CA ASN A 181 17.07 -3.31 36.99
C ASN A 181 17.49 -4.77 36.87
N GLN A 182 18.51 -5.14 37.61
CA GLN A 182 19.06 -6.50 37.61
C GLN A 182 18.14 -7.46 38.34
N ILE A 183 17.81 -8.58 37.72
CA ILE A 183 17.00 -9.63 38.39
C ILE A 183 17.94 -10.53 39.17
N ASN A 184 17.90 -10.40 40.52
CA ASN A 184 18.70 -11.19 41.46
C ASN A 184 17.98 -12.45 41.89
N GLU A 185 16.66 -12.37 42.08
CA GLU A 185 15.81 -13.46 42.53
C GLU A 185 14.49 -13.43 41.82
N ILE A 186 13.95 -14.61 41.49
CA ILE A 186 12.59 -14.74 40.93
C ILE A 186 11.77 -15.56 41.93
N LYS A 187 10.64 -14.98 42.32
CA LYS A 187 9.63 -15.67 43.15
C LYS A 187 8.38 -15.89 42.36
N ILE A 188 7.87 -17.11 42.39
CA ILE A 188 6.61 -17.45 41.73
C ILE A 188 5.63 -17.77 42.88
N GLN A 189 4.49 -17.05 42.86
CA GLN A 189 3.44 -17.24 43.89
C GLN A 189 2.14 -17.71 43.25
N GLY A 190 1.31 -18.39 44.02
CA GLY A 190 0.01 -18.90 43.57
C GLY A 190 0.08 -20.25 42.85
N LEU A 191 1.26 -20.90 42.83
CA LEU A 191 1.51 -22.19 42.18
C LEU A 191 2.08 -23.26 43.11
N ASP A 192 1.99 -23.09 44.42
CA ASP A 192 2.59 -24.00 45.40
C ASP A 192 2.10 -25.45 45.25
N GLY A 193 3.05 -26.36 44.95
CA GLY A 193 2.75 -27.76 44.67
C GLY A 193 2.04 -28.08 43.37
N HIS A 194 1.88 -27.05 42.47
CA HIS A 194 1.24 -27.21 41.16
C HIS A 194 2.23 -27.68 40.09
N PRO A 195 1.88 -28.64 39.20
CA PRO A 195 2.79 -29.18 38.19
C PRO A 195 3.26 -28.14 37.17
N LEU A 196 2.51 -27.05 36.98
CA LEU A 196 2.90 -25.95 36.14
C LEU A 196 4.11 -25.17 36.67
N LEU A 197 4.34 -25.22 37.98
CA LEU A 197 5.45 -24.49 38.57
C LEU A 197 6.77 -24.81 37.89
N LEU A 198 7.10 -26.08 37.70
CA LEU A 198 8.35 -26.50 37.06
C LEU A 198 8.43 -26.03 35.60
N LYS A 199 7.31 -26.07 34.85
CA LYS A 199 7.25 -25.59 33.46
C LYS A 199 7.46 -24.09 33.40
N ILE A 200 6.84 -23.34 34.28
CA ILE A 200 6.95 -21.88 34.37
C ILE A 200 8.35 -21.47 34.82
N GLU A 201 8.92 -22.15 35.84
CA GLU A 201 10.31 -21.94 36.26
C GLU A 201 11.27 -22.16 35.12
N THR A 202 11.12 -23.24 34.35
CA THR A 202 11.92 -23.52 33.19
C THR A 202 11.80 -22.42 32.11
N LEU A 203 10.58 -21.98 31.83
CA LEU A 203 10.30 -20.95 30.85
C LEU A 203 10.83 -19.57 31.25
N VAL A 204 10.74 -19.22 32.53
CA VAL A 204 11.20 -17.95 33.07
C VAL A 204 12.73 -17.96 33.26
N ASN A 205 13.34 -19.11 33.61
CA ASN A 205 14.78 -19.26 33.70
C ASN A 205 15.48 -19.46 32.34
N ASP A 206 14.73 -19.76 31.24
CA ASP A 206 15.21 -19.76 29.86
C ASP A 206 15.37 -18.31 29.35
N ARG A 207 16.16 -17.53 30.08
CA ARG A 207 16.54 -16.14 29.76
C ARG A 207 18.07 -16.04 29.76
N ASP A 208 18.59 -15.11 28.99
CA ASP A 208 20.00 -14.79 29.10
C ASP A 208 20.31 -14.25 30.49
N ALA A 209 21.40 -14.74 31.10
CA ALA A 209 21.83 -14.34 32.46
C ALA A 209 22.06 -12.81 32.59
N LYS A 210 22.09 -12.09 31.47
CA LYS A 210 22.28 -10.63 31.38
C LYS A 210 20.97 -9.86 31.15
N ASP A 211 19.82 -10.54 31.05
CA ASP A 211 18.53 -9.87 30.82
C ASP A 211 18.17 -9.05 32.05
N LEU A 212 18.02 -7.75 31.85
CA LEU A 212 17.54 -6.80 32.86
C LEU A 212 16.01 -6.73 32.82
N TRP A 213 15.39 -6.47 33.96
CA TRP A 213 13.94 -6.25 33.99
C TRP A 213 13.58 -4.98 33.23
N SER A 214 12.73 -5.14 32.24
CA SER A 214 12.33 -4.08 31.31
C SER A 214 10.95 -4.37 30.75
N GLU A 215 10.30 -3.36 30.18
CA GLU A 215 9.01 -3.50 29.52
C GLU A 215 9.07 -4.53 28.37
N THR A 216 10.18 -4.54 27.63
CA THR A 216 10.44 -5.51 26.56
C THR A 216 10.50 -6.94 27.11
N LEU A 217 11.21 -7.18 28.20
CA LEU A 217 11.29 -8.49 28.83
C LEU A 217 9.93 -8.92 29.42
N GLN A 218 9.22 -7.98 30.07
CA GLN A 218 7.88 -8.22 30.60
C GLN A 218 6.92 -8.66 29.49
N SER A 219 6.86 -7.95 28.38
CA SER A 219 6.01 -8.29 27.22
C SER A 219 6.35 -9.67 26.65
N ARG A 220 7.64 -9.99 26.51
CA ARG A 220 8.11 -11.29 26.02
C ARG A 220 7.70 -12.43 26.97
N LEU A 221 7.87 -12.25 28.27
CA LEU A 221 7.47 -13.23 29.28
C LEU A 221 5.95 -13.38 29.32
N SER A 222 5.20 -12.28 29.27
CA SER A 222 3.73 -12.30 29.21
C SER A 222 3.22 -13.16 28.07
N GLN A 223 3.72 -12.95 26.86
CA GLN A 223 3.32 -13.76 25.69
C GLN A 223 3.65 -15.25 25.86
N LYS A 224 4.83 -15.58 26.42
CA LYS A 224 5.22 -16.97 26.64
C LYS A 224 4.35 -17.64 27.72
N LEU A 225 4.05 -16.94 28.81
CA LEU A 225 3.21 -17.43 29.92
C LEU A 225 1.75 -17.58 29.49
N GLU A 226 1.18 -16.61 28.79
CA GLU A 226 -0.16 -16.68 28.22
C GLU A 226 -0.31 -17.89 27.30
N LYS A 227 0.63 -18.07 26.38
CA LYS A 227 0.63 -19.22 25.47
C LYS A 227 0.70 -20.56 26.21
N LEU A 228 1.52 -20.64 27.28
CA LEU A 228 1.63 -21.84 28.11
C LEU A 228 0.30 -22.12 28.82
N LEU A 229 -0.28 -21.14 29.51
CA LEU A 229 -1.54 -21.32 30.24
C LEU A 229 -2.71 -21.72 29.33
N LEU A 230 -2.80 -21.10 28.13
CA LEU A 230 -3.78 -21.47 27.12
C LEU A 230 -3.58 -22.91 26.61
N SER A 231 -2.35 -23.32 26.34
CA SER A 231 -2.03 -24.68 25.89
C SER A 231 -2.35 -25.74 26.96
N GLU A 232 -2.23 -25.38 28.21
CA GLU A 232 -2.58 -26.23 29.35
C GLU A 232 -4.04 -26.08 29.79
N ARG A 233 -4.85 -25.29 29.05
CA ARG A 233 -6.30 -25.07 29.24
C ARG A 233 -6.71 -24.36 30.54
N TYR A 234 -5.90 -23.42 30.99
CA TYR A 234 -6.19 -22.55 32.14
C TYR A 234 -6.76 -21.20 31.66
N PHE A 235 -7.88 -21.22 30.94
CA PHE A 235 -8.46 -20.05 30.26
C PHE A 235 -8.89 -18.93 31.22
N GLN A 236 -9.29 -19.27 32.46
CA GLN A 236 -9.77 -18.34 33.48
C GLN A 236 -8.66 -17.93 34.45
N SER A 237 -7.43 -17.78 33.97
CA SER A 237 -6.29 -17.43 34.80
C SER A 237 -5.81 -16.03 34.51
N SER A 238 -5.16 -15.42 35.51
CA SER A 238 -4.43 -14.18 35.39
C SER A 238 -3.04 -14.31 36.01
N PHE A 239 -2.14 -13.42 35.58
CA PHE A 239 -0.84 -13.26 36.24
C PHE A 239 -0.39 -11.81 36.19
N SER A 240 0.43 -11.41 37.11
CA SER A 240 1.03 -10.09 37.23
C SER A 240 2.50 -10.17 37.60
N PHE A 241 3.24 -9.12 37.24
CA PHE A 241 4.65 -8.99 37.59
C PHE A 241 4.83 -7.85 38.58
N LEU A 242 5.57 -8.09 39.63
CA LEU A 242 5.98 -7.10 40.61
C LEU A 242 7.52 -7.14 40.70
N TYR A 243 8.14 -6.01 40.37
CA TYR A 243 9.60 -5.88 40.49
C TYR A 243 9.94 -4.85 41.57
N ASN A 244 10.88 -5.15 42.46
CA ASN A 244 11.27 -4.26 43.55
C ASN A 244 12.73 -3.78 43.39
N GLU A 245 13.08 -2.72 44.11
CA GLU A 245 14.43 -2.12 44.10
C GLU A 245 15.55 -3.06 44.54
N ARG A 246 15.24 -4.17 45.21
CA ARG A 246 16.23 -5.19 45.63
C ARG A 246 16.56 -6.19 44.52
N GLY A 247 15.97 -6.01 43.32
CA GLY A 247 16.15 -6.91 42.19
C GLY A 247 15.36 -8.21 42.30
N GLN A 248 14.30 -8.23 43.07
CA GLN A 248 13.42 -9.38 43.19
C GLN A 248 12.23 -9.20 42.22
N LEU A 249 12.08 -10.14 41.30
CA LEU A 249 10.93 -10.26 40.39
C LEU A 249 9.96 -11.27 40.96
N GLU A 250 8.79 -10.81 41.34
CA GLU A 250 7.72 -11.67 41.83
C GLU A 250 6.68 -11.81 40.71
N ILE A 251 6.33 -13.06 40.38
CA ILE A 251 5.29 -13.37 39.41
C ILE A 251 4.13 -13.99 40.18
N GLN A 252 3.04 -13.28 40.28
CA GLN A 252 1.85 -13.71 41.00
C GLN A 252 0.87 -14.31 40.00
N PHE A 253 0.43 -15.56 40.28
CA PHE A 253 -0.55 -16.25 39.46
C PHE A 253 -1.86 -16.41 40.25
N GLU A 254 -2.97 -16.08 39.57
CA GLU A 254 -4.31 -16.49 39.97
C GLU A 254 -4.79 -17.54 38.99
N LEU A 255 -4.58 -18.82 39.35
CA LEU A 255 -5.00 -19.89 38.47
C LEU A 255 -6.50 -20.16 38.64
N GLY A 256 -7.21 -20.02 37.49
CA GLY A 256 -8.52 -20.59 37.35
C GLY A 256 -8.47 -22.13 37.29
N PRO A 257 -9.61 -22.79 37.20
CA PRO A 257 -9.66 -24.24 37.03
C PRO A 257 -9.17 -24.66 35.66
N GLN A 258 -8.43 -25.77 35.61
CA GLN A 258 -8.08 -26.41 34.34
C GLN A 258 -9.36 -26.92 33.70
N THR A 259 -9.67 -26.45 32.46
CA THR A 259 -10.94 -26.73 31.81
C THR A 259 -10.82 -27.85 30.77
N VAL A 260 -11.43 -29.00 31.03
CA VAL A 260 -11.59 -30.06 30.04
C VAL A 260 -12.88 -29.81 29.27
N ILE A 261 -12.80 -29.66 27.95
CA ILE A 261 -13.96 -29.42 27.12
C ILE A 261 -14.36 -30.73 26.44
N LEU A 262 -15.53 -31.25 26.80
CA LEU A 262 -16.17 -32.40 26.18
C LEU A 262 -17.31 -31.92 25.28
N TYR A 263 -17.15 -32.10 23.99
CA TYR A 263 -18.10 -31.66 23.00
C TYR A 263 -18.72 -32.88 22.27
N ARG A 264 -20.05 -32.91 22.21
CA ARG A 264 -20.82 -33.86 21.41
C ARG A 264 -21.67 -33.09 20.41
N GLY A 265 -21.34 -33.23 19.11
CA GLY A 265 -22.03 -32.60 18.02
C GLY A 265 -21.13 -32.57 16.81
N GLU A 266 -21.69 -32.34 15.63
CA GLU A 266 -20.93 -32.15 14.42
C GLU A 266 -20.53 -30.69 14.30
N LEU A 267 -19.25 -30.37 14.45
CA LEU A 267 -18.74 -29.06 14.03
C LEU A 267 -18.86 -28.95 12.51
N LEU A 268 -19.62 -27.95 12.06
CA LEU A 268 -19.75 -27.64 10.64
C LEU A 268 -18.43 -27.15 10.08
N GLY A 269 -17.76 -28.00 9.36
CA GLY A 269 -16.53 -27.61 8.72
C GLY A 269 -16.04 -28.63 7.71
N SER A 270 -15.77 -28.16 6.51
CA SER A 270 -14.94 -28.86 5.55
C SER A 270 -13.48 -28.83 6.01
N TRP A 271 -12.66 -29.69 5.48
CA TRP A 271 -11.23 -29.87 5.78
C TRP A 271 -10.37 -28.60 5.68
N VAL A 272 -10.92 -27.51 5.19
CA VAL A 272 -10.20 -26.25 4.97
C VAL A 272 -10.83 -25.14 5.78
N GLY A 273 -10.18 -24.76 6.88
CA GLY A 273 -10.43 -23.49 7.54
C GLY A 273 -11.55 -23.44 8.55
N THR A 274 -11.79 -24.49 9.29
CA THR A 274 -12.63 -24.45 10.47
C THR A 274 -11.94 -23.70 11.61
N LYS A 275 -12.72 -22.83 12.29
CA LYS A 275 -12.31 -22.33 13.59
C LYS A 275 -12.20 -23.51 14.55
N SER A 276 -11.16 -23.51 15.39
CA SER A 276 -11.09 -24.49 16.47
C SER A 276 -12.28 -24.30 17.43
N LEU A 277 -12.59 -25.33 18.21
CA LEU A 277 -13.67 -25.21 19.20
C LEU A 277 -13.37 -24.08 20.18
N GLU A 278 -12.11 -23.94 20.58
CA GLU A 278 -11.63 -22.87 21.44
C GLU A 278 -11.83 -21.47 20.82
N GLU A 279 -11.61 -21.33 19.52
CA GLU A 279 -11.90 -20.08 18.81
C GLU A 279 -13.40 -19.75 18.78
N ILE A 280 -14.25 -20.76 18.54
CA ILE A 280 -15.72 -20.59 18.54
C ILE A 280 -16.19 -20.17 19.93
N LEU A 281 -15.66 -20.79 20.96
CA LEU A 281 -15.97 -20.48 22.36
C LEU A 281 -15.30 -19.18 22.82
N GLY A 282 -14.34 -18.63 22.05
CA GLY A 282 -13.57 -17.44 22.36
C GLY A 282 -12.58 -17.61 23.51
N LEU A 283 -12.02 -18.79 23.60
CA LEU A 283 -11.04 -19.19 24.61
C LEU A 283 -9.60 -19.09 24.05
N THR A 284 -9.33 -18.06 23.26
CA THR A 284 -8.03 -17.80 22.63
C THR A 284 -7.16 -16.82 23.38
N THR A 285 -7.69 -16.23 24.45
CA THR A 285 -6.98 -15.31 25.37
C THR A 285 -7.36 -15.64 26.80
N LEU A 286 -6.48 -15.34 27.74
CA LEU A 286 -6.78 -15.47 29.17
C LEU A 286 -7.85 -14.46 29.59
N ASN A 287 -8.84 -14.91 30.33
CA ASN A 287 -9.91 -14.06 30.82
C ASN A 287 -10.35 -14.51 32.21
N ALA A 288 -9.74 -13.96 33.25
CA ALA A 288 -10.05 -14.24 34.64
C ALA A 288 -11.47 -13.81 35.03
N SER A 289 -12.09 -12.89 34.32
CA SER A 289 -13.42 -12.34 34.64
C SER A 289 -14.60 -13.08 34.01
N ILE A 290 -14.39 -14.23 33.37
CA ILE A 290 -15.47 -15.09 32.90
C ILE A 290 -16.11 -15.78 34.14
N ASN A 291 -17.11 -15.13 34.72
CA ASN A 291 -17.82 -15.66 35.88
C ASN A 291 -18.78 -16.80 35.50
N ASP A 292 -19.24 -16.86 34.27
CA ASP A 292 -20.16 -17.90 33.78
C ASP A 292 -19.72 -18.46 32.42
N LEU A 293 -18.69 -19.32 32.49
CA LEU A 293 -18.13 -19.97 31.30
C LEU A 293 -19.18 -20.80 30.57
N LEU A 294 -20.11 -21.41 31.26
CA LEU A 294 -21.13 -22.29 30.68
C LEU A 294 -22.10 -21.50 29.80
N ASP A 295 -22.62 -20.39 30.31
CA ASP A 295 -23.58 -19.59 29.56
C ASP A 295 -22.94 -18.86 28.38
N VAL A 296 -21.70 -18.37 28.56
CA VAL A 296 -20.93 -17.80 27.47
C VAL A 296 -20.64 -18.83 26.37
N ALA A 297 -20.25 -20.05 26.76
CA ALA A 297 -20.00 -21.15 25.84
C ALA A 297 -21.27 -21.56 25.07
N LYS A 298 -22.40 -21.71 25.76
CA LYS A 298 -23.70 -21.99 25.14
C LYS A 298 -24.08 -20.90 24.13
N PHE A 299 -24.06 -19.64 24.58
CA PHE A 299 -24.43 -18.49 23.73
C PHE A 299 -23.58 -18.42 22.45
N ARG A 300 -22.26 -18.54 22.58
CA ARG A 300 -21.35 -18.47 21.42
C ARG A 300 -21.54 -19.65 20.48
N LEU A 301 -21.74 -20.83 21.02
CA LEU A 301 -21.95 -22.03 20.22
C LEU A 301 -23.34 -22.01 19.53
N GLU A 302 -24.40 -21.58 20.22
CA GLU A 302 -25.70 -21.36 19.58
C GLU A 302 -25.63 -20.32 18.47
N LYS A 303 -24.95 -19.17 18.73
CA LYS A 303 -24.74 -18.14 17.73
C LYS A 303 -24.02 -18.71 16.52
N TYR A 304 -22.95 -19.48 16.73
CA TYR A 304 -22.19 -20.12 15.65
C TYR A 304 -23.07 -20.97 14.74
N TYR A 305 -23.97 -21.77 15.29
CA TYR A 305 -24.89 -22.59 14.51
C TYR A 305 -26.00 -21.78 13.86
N LYS A 306 -26.57 -20.79 14.58
CA LYS A 306 -27.57 -19.86 14.01
C LYS A 306 -27.01 -19.09 12.83
N ASP A 307 -25.74 -18.65 12.92
CA ASP A 307 -25.03 -17.99 11.82
C ASP A 307 -24.84 -18.91 10.60
N GLN A 308 -24.91 -20.23 10.80
CA GLN A 308 -24.91 -21.24 9.74
C GLN A 308 -26.32 -21.64 9.27
N GLY A 309 -27.38 -21.01 9.78
CA GLY A 309 -28.78 -21.27 9.39
C GLY A 309 -29.53 -22.34 10.21
N TYR A 310 -28.95 -22.86 11.26
CA TYR A 310 -29.62 -23.80 12.19
C TYR A 310 -30.37 -23.01 13.27
N LEU A 311 -31.55 -22.46 12.92
CA LEU A 311 -32.28 -21.54 13.79
C LEU A 311 -32.84 -22.20 15.08
N GLN A 312 -33.10 -23.52 15.04
CA GLN A 312 -33.61 -24.31 16.16
C GLN A 312 -32.53 -25.07 16.93
N VAL A 313 -31.28 -24.62 16.82
CA VAL A 313 -30.19 -25.24 17.56
C VAL A 313 -30.44 -25.17 19.06
N GLN A 314 -30.22 -26.29 19.74
CA GLN A 314 -30.22 -26.38 21.20
C GLN A 314 -28.86 -26.83 21.70
N VAL A 315 -28.30 -26.06 22.59
CA VAL A 315 -27.02 -26.37 23.27
C VAL A 315 -27.31 -26.65 24.72
N VAL A 316 -27.25 -27.94 25.10
CA VAL A 316 -27.33 -28.36 26.48
C VAL A 316 -25.92 -28.53 27.03
N GLY A 317 -25.65 -27.98 28.19
CA GLY A 317 -24.29 -28.09 28.74
C GLY A 317 -24.31 -28.13 30.24
N THR A 318 -23.31 -28.76 30.82
CA THR A 318 -23.02 -28.82 32.23
C THR A 318 -21.60 -28.42 32.52
N LEU A 319 -21.39 -27.75 33.63
CA LEU A 319 -20.05 -27.39 34.14
C LEU A 319 -19.88 -28.06 35.49
N GLU A 320 -19.15 -29.17 35.53
CA GLU A 320 -18.87 -29.93 36.74
C GLU A 320 -17.50 -29.51 37.29
N LYS A 321 -17.47 -28.97 38.50
CA LYS A 321 -16.22 -28.63 39.20
C LYS A 321 -15.73 -29.84 39.97
N ASN A 322 -14.48 -30.21 39.81
CA ASN A 322 -13.85 -31.30 40.54
C ASN A 322 -12.96 -30.71 41.65
N GLU A 323 -13.48 -30.65 42.84
CA GLU A 323 -12.79 -30.07 44.02
C GLU A 323 -11.90 -31.09 44.75
N ARG A 324 -11.80 -32.34 44.30
CA ARG A 324 -11.07 -33.41 45.00
C ARG A 324 -9.55 -33.22 45.06
N LEU A 325 -9.01 -32.33 44.26
CA LEU A 325 -7.56 -32.02 44.22
C LEU A 325 -7.36 -30.60 44.73
N VAL A 326 -6.97 -30.44 46.00
CA VAL A 326 -6.79 -29.13 46.65
C VAL A 326 -5.82 -28.19 45.88
N ASN A 327 -4.83 -28.75 45.19
CA ASN A 327 -3.83 -27.97 44.46
C ASN A 327 -4.04 -28.02 42.93
N ARG A 328 -5.14 -28.58 42.42
CA ARG A 328 -5.45 -28.68 40.98
C ARG A 328 -6.95 -28.53 40.73
N PRO A 329 -7.48 -27.34 40.90
CA PRO A 329 -8.89 -27.13 40.59
C PRO A 329 -9.07 -27.46 39.09
N SER A 330 -9.98 -28.39 38.83
CA SER A 330 -10.37 -28.77 37.46
C SER A 330 -11.87 -28.69 37.29
N GLN A 331 -12.27 -28.37 36.08
CA GLN A 331 -13.68 -28.36 35.68
C GLN A 331 -13.86 -29.05 34.34
N GLU A 332 -15.01 -29.67 34.17
CA GLU A 332 -15.40 -30.34 32.95
C GLU A 332 -16.56 -29.59 32.33
N LEU A 333 -16.34 -28.95 31.20
CA LEU A 333 -17.35 -28.29 30.39
C LEU A 333 -17.89 -29.28 29.37
N ARG A 334 -19.08 -29.85 29.61
CA ARG A 334 -19.76 -30.71 28.62
C ARG A 334 -20.74 -29.88 27.84
N LEU A 335 -20.68 -30.00 26.50
CA LEU A 335 -21.56 -29.32 25.58
C LEU A 335 -22.14 -30.35 24.60
N ASP A 336 -23.45 -30.59 24.70
CA ASP A 336 -24.20 -31.45 23.79
C ASP A 336 -25.03 -30.55 22.87
N VAL A 337 -24.80 -30.67 21.55
CA VAL A 337 -25.43 -29.84 20.53
C VAL A 337 -26.38 -30.63 19.69
N THR A 338 -27.64 -30.21 19.70
CA THR A 338 -28.64 -30.65 18.74
C THR A 338 -28.92 -29.53 17.77
N LYS A 339 -28.36 -29.64 16.56
CA LYS A 339 -28.38 -28.54 15.60
C LYS A 339 -29.76 -28.29 14.95
N GLY A 340 -30.62 -29.29 14.92
CA GLY A 340 -31.91 -29.18 14.25
C GLY A 340 -31.79 -29.13 12.73
N SER A 341 -32.86 -28.70 12.07
CA SER A 341 -32.91 -28.55 10.61
C SER A 341 -32.22 -27.29 10.12
N LEU A 342 -31.67 -27.36 8.91
CA LEU A 342 -31.07 -26.22 8.24
C LEU A 342 -32.17 -25.39 7.55
N PHE A 343 -32.43 -24.19 8.07
CA PHE A 343 -33.44 -23.28 7.51
C PHE A 343 -32.89 -22.50 6.33
N ARG A 344 -33.77 -22.26 5.34
CA ARG A 344 -33.53 -21.41 4.18
C ARG A 344 -34.72 -20.48 3.99
N ILE A 345 -34.52 -19.36 3.30
CA ILE A 345 -35.61 -18.48 2.92
C ILE A 345 -36.62 -19.27 2.09
N GLY A 346 -37.91 -19.16 2.45
CA GLY A 346 -39.03 -19.78 1.80
C GLY A 346 -39.80 -18.86 0.86
N SER A 347 -41.12 -18.87 0.94
CA SER A 347 -41.96 -18.00 0.14
C SER A 347 -41.90 -16.54 0.64
N GLN A 348 -41.98 -15.62 -0.28
CA GLN A 348 -42.09 -14.19 0.01
C GLN A 348 -43.43 -13.69 -0.48
N SER A 349 -44.10 -12.89 0.35
CA SER A 349 -45.36 -12.21 0.02
C SER A 349 -45.20 -10.73 0.38
N TYR A 350 -45.90 -9.89 -0.34
CA TYR A 350 -45.84 -8.44 -0.22
C TYR A 350 -47.27 -7.89 0.05
N ARG A 351 -47.35 -6.97 1.00
CA ARG A 351 -48.57 -6.27 1.37
C ARG A 351 -48.34 -4.78 1.48
N GLY A 352 -49.20 -3.97 0.89
CA GLY A 352 -49.08 -2.50 0.87
C GLY A 352 -48.23 -1.97 -0.28
N ASN A 353 -47.70 -2.80 -1.16
CA ASN A 353 -46.98 -2.44 -2.37
C ASN A 353 -47.92 -2.00 -3.48
N ILE A 354 -48.36 -0.75 -3.46
CA ILE A 354 -49.32 -0.17 -4.43
C ILE A 354 -48.61 0.27 -5.71
N ALA A 355 -47.44 0.86 -5.57
CA ALA A 355 -46.68 1.47 -6.67
C ALA A 355 -45.97 0.47 -7.57
N PHE A 356 -45.54 -0.66 -7.01
CA PHE A 356 -44.76 -1.66 -7.74
C PHE A 356 -45.35 -3.05 -7.59
N SER A 357 -45.41 -3.77 -8.71
CA SER A 357 -45.88 -5.16 -8.69
C SER A 357 -44.86 -6.08 -7.95
N ARG A 358 -45.36 -7.24 -7.49
CA ARG A 358 -44.55 -8.27 -6.89
C ARG A 358 -43.30 -8.62 -7.73
N ASP A 359 -43.51 -8.78 -9.04
CA ASP A 359 -42.45 -9.19 -9.97
C ASP A 359 -41.30 -8.15 -10.05
N ILE A 360 -41.67 -6.86 -9.97
CA ILE A 360 -40.70 -5.76 -9.94
C ILE A 360 -39.91 -5.77 -8.63
N LEU A 361 -40.59 -5.98 -7.50
CA LEU A 361 -39.95 -6.06 -6.19
C LEU A 361 -39.02 -7.27 -6.10
N GLU A 362 -39.42 -8.43 -6.59
CA GLU A 362 -38.61 -9.63 -6.63
C GLU A 362 -37.40 -9.44 -7.56
N ALA A 363 -37.54 -8.77 -8.68
CA ALA A 363 -36.44 -8.45 -9.59
C ALA A 363 -35.46 -7.42 -9.01
N SER A 364 -35.92 -6.55 -8.09
CA SER A 364 -35.06 -5.57 -7.41
C SER A 364 -34.23 -6.18 -6.29
N LEU A 365 -34.60 -7.38 -5.83
CA LEU A 365 -33.85 -8.11 -4.82
C LEU A 365 -32.72 -8.88 -5.49
N VAL A 366 -31.50 -8.49 -5.22
CA VAL A 366 -30.33 -9.28 -5.58
C VAL A 366 -30.29 -10.47 -4.63
N GLU A 367 -30.68 -11.65 -5.12
CA GLU A 367 -30.48 -12.85 -4.33
C GLU A 367 -28.99 -12.94 -3.95
N PRO A 368 -28.66 -13.10 -2.65
CA PRO A 368 -27.27 -13.32 -2.28
C PRO A 368 -26.79 -14.55 -3.04
N ILE A 369 -25.68 -14.37 -3.78
CA ILE A 369 -25.04 -15.45 -4.56
C ILE A 369 -25.05 -16.71 -3.71
N PRO A 370 -25.62 -17.85 -4.21
CA PRO A 370 -25.75 -19.06 -3.42
C PRO A 370 -24.36 -19.52 -2.98
N THR A 371 -24.00 -19.16 -1.77
CA THR A 371 -22.77 -19.60 -1.15
C THR A 371 -22.92 -21.06 -0.76
N ARG A 372 -21.89 -21.90 -0.97
CA ARG A 372 -21.91 -23.30 -0.51
C ARG A 372 -22.04 -23.44 1.01
N LYS A 373 -21.83 -22.35 1.75
CA LYS A 373 -22.07 -22.30 3.20
C LYS A 373 -23.49 -21.85 3.48
N PRO A 374 -24.20 -22.55 4.32
CA PRO A 374 -25.46 -22.08 4.86
C PRO A 374 -25.24 -20.72 5.53
N GLN A 375 -26.12 -19.78 5.28
CA GLN A 375 -26.12 -18.44 5.89
C GLN A 375 -27.34 -18.34 6.81
N ASN A 376 -27.24 -17.46 7.82
CA ASN A 376 -28.35 -17.18 8.71
C ASN A 376 -29.51 -16.53 7.92
N PRO A 377 -30.68 -17.19 7.80
CA PRO A 377 -31.81 -16.62 7.07
C PRO A 377 -32.30 -15.30 7.66
N LEU A 378 -32.16 -15.08 8.96
CA LEU A 378 -32.57 -13.84 9.61
C LEU A 378 -31.68 -12.65 9.24
N GLU A 379 -30.38 -12.89 9.05
CA GLU A 379 -29.47 -11.85 8.53
C GLU A 379 -29.72 -11.59 7.04
N GLN A 380 -30.04 -12.60 6.26
CA GLN A 380 -30.46 -12.43 4.87
C GLN A 380 -31.73 -11.58 4.77
N ILE A 381 -32.72 -11.81 5.66
CA ILE A 381 -33.96 -11.00 5.72
C ILE A 381 -33.64 -9.53 5.95
N LYS A 382 -32.72 -9.19 6.86
CA LYS A 382 -32.28 -7.80 7.07
C LYS A 382 -31.66 -7.19 5.80
N THR A 383 -30.85 -7.97 5.09
CA THR A 383 -30.25 -7.53 3.83
C THR A 383 -31.32 -7.26 2.77
N LEU A 384 -32.29 -8.18 2.60
CA LEU A 384 -33.41 -8.02 1.68
C LEU A 384 -34.30 -6.85 2.07
N GLN A 385 -34.55 -6.63 3.36
CA GLN A 385 -35.26 -5.45 3.87
C GLN A 385 -34.56 -4.16 3.46
N SER A 386 -33.23 -4.09 3.66
CA SER A 386 -32.43 -2.93 3.27
C SER A 386 -32.47 -2.69 1.76
N GLN A 387 -32.44 -3.76 0.96
CA GLN A 387 -32.56 -3.66 -0.51
C GLN A 387 -33.92 -3.13 -0.93
N LEU A 388 -35.00 -3.60 -0.33
CA LEU A 388 -36.35 -3.06 -0.60
C LEU A 388 -36.46 -1.58 -0.24
N ILE A 389 -35.96 -1.18 0.94
CA ILE A 389 -35.93 0.22 1.36
C ILE A 389 -35.12 1.04 0.35
N SER A 390 -33.91 0.60 -0.02
CA SER A 390 -33.06 1.28 -1.00
C SER A 390 -33.74 1.38 -2.37
N PHE A 391 -34.42 0.33 -2.81
CA PHE A 391 -35.17 0.35 -4.07
C PHE A 391 -36.24 1.42 -4.07
N TYR A 392 -37.14 1.44 -3.07
CA TYR A 392 -38.20 2.44 -2.96
C TYR A 392 -37.62 3.86 -2.77
N ASP A 393 -36.60 4.05 -1.96
CA ASP A 393 -35.89 5.33 -1.81
C ASP A 393 -35.38 5.81 -3.17
N SER A 394 -34.75 4.94 -3.95
CA SER A 394 -34.23 5.28 -5.28
C SER A 394 -35.34 5.76 -6.24
N GLN A 395 -36.57 5.35 -6.02
CA GLN A 395 -37.76 5.76 -6.79
C GLN A 395 -38.46 7.01 -6.23
N GLY A 396 -37.91 7.61 -5.14
CA GLY A 396 -38.42 8.83 -4.52
C GLY A 396 -39.37 8.63 -3.35
N TYR A 397 -39.49 7.44 -2.80
CA TYR A 397 -40.34 7.17 -1.63
C TYR A 397 -39.47 7.28 -0.35
N VAL A 398 -39.24 8.50 0.10
CA VAL A 398 -38.27 8.81 1.17
C VAL A 398 -38.71 8.33 2.55
N ASP A 399 -40.06 8.32 2.77
CA ASP A 399 -40.66 7.90 4.04
C ASP A 399 -41.04 6.41 4.06
N ILE A 400 -40.45 5.63 3.17
CA ILE A 400 -40.71 4.19 3.04
C ILE A 400 -40.40 3.45 4.37
N THR A 401 -41.32 2.62 4.78
CA THR A 401 -41.08 1.65 5.85
C THR A 401 -41.40 0.24 5.39
N VAL A 402 -40.51 -0.68 5.69
CA VAL A 402 -40.67 -2.10 5.32
C VAL A 402 -40.44 -2.95 6.57
N PHE A 403 -41.44 -3.73 6.96
CA PHE A 403 -41.37 -4.63 8.10
C PHE A 403 -41.50 -6.07 7.66
N PRO A 404 -40.53 -6.95 7.98
CA PRO A 404 -40.63 -8.39 7.74
C PRO A 404 -41.47 -9.06 8.83
N GLN A 405 -42.58 -9.67 8.48
CA GLN A 405 -43.25 -10.63 9.33
C GLN A 405 -42.79 -12.03 8.96
N VAL A 406 -42.10 -12.67 9.90
CA VAL A 406 -41.37 -13.95 9.70
C VAL A 406 -42.16 -15.09 10.31
N GLU A 407 -42.38 -16.15 9.52
CA GLU A 407 -43.00 -17.40 9.96
C GLU A 407 -42.05 -18.57 9.70
N LEU A 408 -41.80 -19.41 10.73
CA LEU A 408 -40.97 -20.58 10.62
C LEU A 408 -41.78 -21.80 10.23
N ASP A 409 -41.64 -22.30 9.00
CA ASP A 409 -42.15 -23.56 8.56
C ASP A 409 -41.15 -24.69 8.91
N SER A 410 -41.32 -25.25 10.10
CA SER A 410 -40.44 -26.30 10.62
C SER A 410 -40.58 -27.62 9.85
N ALA A 411 -41.74 -27.89 9.20
CA ALA A 411 -41.98 -29.12 8.44
C ALA A 411 -41.11 -29.13 7.15
N ASN A 412 -40.97 -27.98 6.49
CA ASN A 412 -40.19 -27.84 5.25
C ASN A 412 -38.83 -27.19 5.46
N SER A 413 -38.49 -26.84 6.70
CA SER A 413 -37.24 -26.13 7.08
C SER A 413 -37.08 -24.80 6.31
N ARG A 414 -38.16 -24.02 6.21
CA ARG A 414 -38.20 -22.75 5.51
C ARG A 414 -38.59 -21.59 6.41
N VAL A 415 -38.10 -20.42 6.08
CA VAL A 415 -38.45 -19.14 6.71
C VAL A 415 -39.31 -18.37 5.71
N ASN A 416 -40.63 -18.35 5.88
CA ASN A 416 -41.54 -17.62 5.04
C ASN A 416 -41.60 -16.15 5.50
N ILE A 417 -41.67 -15.21 4.56
CA ILE A 417 -41.61 -13.79 4.85
C ILE A 417 -42.82 -13.09 4.27
N SER A 418 -43.55 -12.32 5.06
CA SER A 418 -44.54 -11.36 4.61
C SER A 418 -44.00 -9.96 4.81
N TRP A 419 -43.67 -9.29 3.72
CA TRP A 419 -43.19 -7.91 3.73
C TRP A 419 -44.42 -6.99 3.88
N ILE A 420 -44.48 -6.24 4.97
CA ILE A 420 -45.45 -5.17 5.20
C ILE A 420 -44.82 -3.86 4.80
N ILE A 421 -45.33 -3.25 3.76
CA ILE A 421 -44.76 -2.07 3.11
C ILE A 421 -45.69 -0.89 3.31
N ASP A 422 -45.19 0.18 3.85
CA ASP A 422 -45.84 1.48 3.85
C ASP A 422 -44.99 2.42 2.97
N GLU A 423 -45.46 2.68 1.76
CA GLU A 423 -44.69 3.38 0.73
C GLU A 423 -44.48 4.86 1.02
N GLY A 424 -45.34 5.47 1.86
CA GLY A 424 -45.33 6.92 2.09
C GLY A 424 -45.67 7.71 0.81
N LYS A 425 -45.23 8.95 0.74
CA LYS A 425 -45.47 9.84 -0.42
C LYS A 425 -44.27 9.81 -1.36
N LYS A 426 -44.52 9.73 -2.66
CA LYS A 426 -43.48 9.90 -3.67
C LYS A 426 -43.07 11.36 -3.76
N GLN A 427 -41.79 11.64 -3.64
CA GLN A 427 -41.17 12.96 -3.80
C GLN A 427 -40.36 13.03 -5.09
N GLU A 428 -40.67 14.02 -5.90
CA GLU A 428 -39.98 14.30 -7.17
C GLU A 428 -39.71 15.80 -7.28
N SER A 429 -38.56 16.17 -7.88
CA SER A 429 -38.21 17.58 -8.06
C SER A 429 -37.75 17.85 -9.50
N GLN A 430 -38.10 19.04 -10.00
CA GLN A 430 -37.62 19.59 -11.27
C GLN A 430 -36.66 20.75 -11.07
N GLN A 431 -36.53 21.26 -9.81
CA GLN A 431 -35.72 22.42 -9.51
C GLN A 431 -34.76 22.10 -8.36
N PHE A 432 -33.46 22.27 -8.62
CA PHE A 432 -32.42 22.08 -7.63
C PHE A 432 -31.64 23.37 -7.49
N GLU A 433 -31.62 23.92 -6.31
CA GLU A 433 -30.96 25.18 -5.98
C GLU A 433 -29.74 24.96 -5.10
N LEU A 434 -28.67 25.72 -5.35
CA LEU A 434 -27.50 25.80 -4.50
C LEU A 434 -27.25 27.27 -4.14
N ASP A 435 -27.50 27.60 -2.90
CA ASP A 435 -27.20 28.92 -2.33
C ASP A 435 -25.85 28.91 -1.62
N PHE A 436 -25.00 29.90 -1.92
CA PHE A 436 -23.71 30.03 -1.25
C PHE A 436 -23.29 31.51 -1.13
N ALA A 437 -22.50 31.80 -0.10
CA ALA A 437 -22.02 33.14 0.18
C ALA A 437 -21.03 33.61 -0.90
N LYS A 438 -21.17 34.87 -1.34
CA LYS A 438 -20.24 35.52 -2.27
C LYS A 438 -18.92 35.74 -1.56
N GLY A 439 -17.80 35.34 -2.18
CA GLY A 439 -16.46 35.47 -1.59
C GLY A 439 -15.92 34.18 -1.00
N LEU A 440 -16.60 33.04 -1.17
CA LEU A 440 -16.02 31.73 -0.97
C LEU A 440 -14.83 31.54 -1.93
N PRO A 441 -13.77 30.86 -1.55
CA PRO A 441 -12.64 30.54 -2.42
C PRO A 441 -12.98 29.45 -3.46
N LEU A 442 -14.21 29.51 -4.01
CA LEU A 442 -14.76 28.55 -4.98
C LEU A 442 -15.47 29.31 -6.11
N THR A 443 -15.28 28.86 -7.33
CA THR A 443 -15.99 29.43 -8.48
C THR A 443 -17.37 28.79 -8.62
N PRO A 444 -18.38 29.55 -9.12
CA PRO A 444 -19.71 29.00 -9.40
C PRO A 444 -19.67 27.80 -10.34
N ASP A 445 -18.79 27.79 -11.36
CA ASP A 445 -18.63 26.69 -12.28
C ASP A 445 -18.10 25.42 -11.61
N TYR A 446 -17.23 25.55 -10.62
CA TYR A 446 -16.74 24.42 -9.84
C TYR A 446 -17.84 23.78 -8.98
N LEU A 447 -18.71 24.58 -8.39
CA LEU A 447 -19.87 24.12 -7.61
C LEU A 447 -21.00 23.57 -8.51
N LYS A 448 -21.16 24.12 -9.73
CA LYS A 448 -22.10 23.64 -10.74
C LYS A 448 -21.93 22.15 -11.04
N SER A 449 -20.68 21.65 -11.04
CA SER A 449 -20.43 20.25 -11.29
C SER A 449 -21.01 19.31 -10.23
N SER A 450 -21.29 19.79 -8.99
CA SER A 450 -21.99 18.99 -7.97
C SER A 450 -23.46 18.78 -8.33
N LEU A 451 -24.14 19.81 -8.84
CA LEU A 451 -25.51 19.66 -9.34
C LEU A 451 -25.57 18.84 -10.64
N SER A 452 -24.50 18.80 -11.43
CA SER A 452 -24.46 18.00 -12.66
C SER A 452 -24.54 16.50 -12.38
N LEU A 453 -24.24 16.04 -11.16
CA LEU A 453 -24.43 14.64 -10.75
C LEU A 453 -25.90 14.20 -10.87
N LEU A 454 -26.83 15.15 -10.75
CA LEU A 454 -28.26 14.89 -10.88
C LEU A 454 -28.69 14.57 -12.32
N ILE A 455 -27.92 14.95 -13.33
CA ILE A 455 -28.24 14.80 -14.76
C ILE A 455 -27.22 14.00 -15.55
N LYS A 456 -26.08 13.61 -14.96
CA LYS A 456 -25.09 12.77 -15.62
C LYS A 456 -25.63 11.37 -15.86
N ASN A 457 -25.78 11.04 -17.15
CA ASN A 457 -25.75 9.67 -17.60
C ASN A 457 -24.31 9.20 -17.56
N GLU A 458 -23.95 8.36 -16.61
CA GLU A 458 -22.74 7.56 -16.72
C GLU A 458 -23.04 6.37 -17.64
N SER A 459 -22.90 6.58 -18.94
CA SER A 459 -22.78 5.52 -19.93
C SER A 459 -21.36 5.45 -20.46
N THR A 460 -20.36 5.24 -19.60
CA THR A 460 -19.00 4.95 -20.01
C THR A 460 -18.22 4.06 -19.03
N ASP A 461 -18.88 3.31 -18.17
CA ASP A 461 -18.24 2.16 -17.53
C ASP A 461 -19.24 1.01 -17.49
N GLU A 462 -19.07 0.07 -18.40
CA GLU A 462 -19.79 -1.20 -18.49
C GLU A 462 -19.42 -2.18 -17.36
N ASP A 463 -19.18 -1.71 -16.15
CA ASP A 463 -18.93 -2.61 -15.02
C ASP A 463 -19.68 -2.12 -13.78
N PHE A 464 -20.58 -2.96 -13.31
CA PHE A 464 -21.49 -2.81 -12.17
C PHE A 464 -22.75 -2.01 -12.44
N VAL A 465 -23.70 -2.64 -13.11
CA VAL A 465 -25.12 -2.38 -12.88
C VAL A 465 -25.43 -2.83 -11.44
N THR A 466 -25.26 -1.94 -10.49
CA THR A 466 -25.95 -2.09 -9.21
C THR A 466 -27.42 -1.75 -9.46
N ALA A 467 -28.32 -2.63 -9.06
CA ALA A 467 -29.77 -2.50 -9.23
C ALA A 467 -30.41 -1.27 -8.55
N ASP A 468 -29.59 -0.38 -7.98
CA ASP A 468 -30.00 0.73 -7.12
C ASP A 468 -30.05 2.11 -7.81
N ARG A 469 -29.82 2.20 -9.14
CA ARG A 469 -29.94 3.49 -9.85
C ARG A 469 -31.15 3.52 -10.73
N PRO A 470 -32.07 4.51 -10.54
CA PRO A 470 -33.13 4.74 -11.50
C PRO A 470 -32.51 5.16 -12.84
N LEU A 471 -33.02 4.58 -13.94
CA LEU A 471 -32.65 4.91 -15.31
C LEU A 471 -32.79 6.41 -15.56
N MET A 472 -31.70 7.16 -15.50
CA MET A 472 -31.62 8.60 -15.74
C MET A 472 -31.36 8.94 -17.21
N GLU A 473 -31.65 8.00 -18.14
CA GLU A 473 -31.38 8.19 -19.56
C GLU A 473 -32.13 9.41 -20.16
N GLY A 474 -31.38 10.29 -20.79
CA GLY A 474 -31.87 11.32 -21.67
C GLY A 474 -32.43 12.60 -21.02
N ARG A 475 -32.07 12.89 -19.74
CA ARG A 475 -32.49 14.14 -19.10
C ARG A 475 -31.58 15.30 -19.48
N LYS A 476 -32.18 16.43 -19.83
CA LYS A 476 -31.49 17.68 -20.14
C LYS A 476 -31.72 18.68 -19.02
N GLY A 477 -30.67 19.39 -18.62
CA GLY A 477 -30.75 20.42 -17.59
C GLY A 477 -30.31 21.79 -18.11
N ARG A 478 -30.96 22.84 -17.63
CA ARG A 478 -30.61 24.23 -17.85
C ARG A 478 -30.23 24.87 -16.55
N TYR A 479 -29.07 25.54 -16.54
CA TYR A 479 -28.55 26.23 -15.36
C TYR A 479 -28.82 27.73 -15.45
N GLU A 480 -29.26 28.32 -14.37
CA GLU A 480 -29.36 29.74 -14.16
C GLU A 480 -28.59 30.15 -12.91
N ALA A 481 -27.78 31.20 -13.02
CA ALA A 481 -27.09 31.81 -11.90
C ALA A 481 -27.66 33.20 -11.63
N THR A 482 -28.18 33.43 -10.43
CA THR A 482 -28.74 34.72 -10.03
C THR A 482 -28.09 35.22 -8.75
N ALA A 483 -27.76 36.51 -8.69
CA ALA A 483 -27.33 37.14 -7.44
C ALA A 483 -28.62 37.56 -6.69
N ARG A 484 -28.98 36.83 -5.63
CA ARG A 484 -30.21 37.12 -4.82
C ARG A 484 -30.06 38.29 -3.87
N LYS A 485 -28.86 38.57 -3.40
CA LYS A 485 -28.47 39.72 -2.53
C LYS A 485 -27.03 40.10 -2.85
N GLU A 486 -26.60 41.29 -2.41
CA GLU A 486 -25.18 41.71 -2.60
C GLU A 486 -24.14 40.70 -2.16
N LYS A 487 -24.49 39.78 -1.25
CA LYS A 487 -23.58 38.82 -0.62
C LYS A 487 -23.84 37.34 -0.89
N GLU A 488 -24.89 37.01 -1.68
CA GLU A 488 -25.27 35.62 -1.92
C GLU A 488 -25.42 35.31 -3.42
N ILE A 489 -24.98 34.12 -3.83
CA ILE A 489 -25.17 33.61 -5.19
C ILE A 489 -26.07 32.38 -5.13
N ASN A 490 -27.09 32.36 -5.97
CA ASN A 490 -27.95 31.21 -6.17
C ASN A 490 -27.65 30.61 -7.53
N LEU A 491 -27.43 29.31 -7.55
CA LEU A 491 -27.25 28.51 -8.75
C LEU A 491 -28.41 27.53 -8.86
N THR A 492 -29.26 27.67 -9.87
CA THR A 492 -30.43 26.82 -10.05
C THR A 492 -30.25 25.93 -11.28
N LEU A 493 -30.52 24.64 -11.08
CA LEU A 493 -30.63 23.64 -12.14
C LEU A 493 -32.14 23.33 -12.37
N TYR A 494 -32.63 23.58 -13.55
CA TYR A 494 -33.95 23.14 -14.03
C TYR A 494 -33.78 21.86 -14.86
N VAL A 495 -34.60 20.86 -14.59
CA VAL A 495 -34.56 19.57 -15.31
C VAL A 495 -35.88 19.41 -16.09
N ASP A 496 -35.78 18.91 -17.33
CA ASP A 496 -36.91 18.70 -18.25
C ASP A 496 -37.92 17.64 -17.74
N LYS A 497 -37.45 16.67 -16.97
CA LYS A 497 -38.28 15.62 -16.36
C LYS A 497 -38.01 15.54 -14.84
N PRO A 498 -39.07 15.35 -14.01
CA PRO A 498 -38.86 15.23 -12.58
C PRO A 498 -37.84 14.15 -12.21
N ILE A 499 -37.00 14.45 -11.23
CA ILE A 499 -36.03 13.52 -10.65
C ILE A 499 -36.59 13.05 -9.30
N PRO A 500 -36.64 11.72 -9.05
CA PRO A 500 -36.98 11.22 -7.73
C PRO A 500 -36.01 11.77 -6.68
N VAL A 501 -36.55 12.36 -5.61
CA VAL A 501 -35.70 12.84 -4.50
C VAL A 501 -35.46 11.67 -3.57
N SER A 502 -34.23 11.12 -3.59
CA SER A 502 -33.82 10.00 -2.74
C SER A 502 -32.68 10.37 -1.81
N GLN A 503 -32.58 9.68 -0.65
CA GLN A 503 -31.46 9.84 0.27
C GLN A 503 -30.14 9.53 -0.43
N THR A 504 -30.11 8.54 -1.30
CA THR A 504 -28.94 8.16 -2.09
C THR A 504 -28.48 9.31 -2.98
N ILE A 505 -29.37 9.88 -3.79
CA ILE A 505 -29.05 11.00 -4.70
C ILE A 505 -28.62 12.24 -3.91
N LEU A 506 -29.37 12.60 -2.87
CA LEU A 506 -29.01 13.74 -2.01
C LEU A 506 -27.64 13.56 -1.34
N SER A 507 -27.35 12.33 -0.85
CA SER A 507 -26.07 12.04 -0.20
C SER A 507 -24.88 12.13 -1.15
N GLU A 508 -25.03 11.77 -2.42
CA GLU A 508 -23.96 11.92 -3.43
C GLU A 508 -23.64 13.40 -3.67
N VAL A 509 -24.65 14.23 -3.89
CA VAL A 509 -24.46 15.68 -4.05
C VAL A 509 -23.86 16.32 -2.81
N LEU A 510 -24.36 15.96 -1.62
CA LEU A 510 -23.83 16.42 -0.34
C LEU A 510 -22.37 16.02 -0.13
N LYS A 511 -22.03 14.79 -0.45
CA LYS A 511 -20.66 14.27 -0.33
C LYS A 511 -19.71 15.05 -1.25
N ASP A 512 -20.11 15.29 -2.49
CA ASP A 512 -19.31 16.05 -3.44
C ASP A 512 -19.17 17.53 -3.02
N LEU A 513 -20.27 18.18 -2.59
CA LEU A 513 -20.23 19.54 -2.06
C LEU A 513 -19.32 19.65 -0.84
N ARG A 514 -19.45 18.75 0.13
CA ARG A 514 -18.60 18.72 1.32
C ARG A 514 -17.13 18.47 0.95
N PHE A 515 -16.88 17.59 -0.01
CA PHE A 515 -15.52 17.34 -0.51
C PHE A 515 -14.91 18.60 -1.14
N LYS A 516 -15.65 19.30 -1.99
CA LYS A 516 -15.22 20.56 -2.62
C LYS A 516 -14.96 21.68 -1.60
N LEU A 517 -15.83 21.79 -0.62
CA LEU A 517 -15.69 22.73 0.48
C LEU A 517 -14.46 22.41 1.36
N ALA A 518 -14.26 21.12 1.66
CA ALA A 518 -13.04 20.68 2.38
C ALA A 518 -11.77 21.05 1.62
N ARG A 519 -11.76 20.89 0.29
CA ARG A 519 -10.64 21.34 -0.56
C ARG A 519 -10.46 22.87 -0.58
N ALA A 520 -11.51 23.60 -0.31
CA ALA A 520 -11.47 25.06 -0.17
C ALA A 520 -11.07 25.54 1.25
N GLY A 521 -10.64 24.63 2.13
CA GLY A 521 -10.15 24.97 3.47
C GLY A 521 -11.21 24.93 4.58
N PHE A 522 -12.42 24.44 4.33
CA PHE A 522 -13.43 24.29 5.36
C PHE A 522 -13.23 22.99 6.14
N LYS A 523 -12.92 23.07 7.43
CA LYS A 523 -12.56 21.90 8.25
C LYS A 523 -13.72 20.91 8.46
N ASN A 524 -14.93 21.43 8.69
CA ASN A 524 -16.15 20.65 8.87
C ASN A 524 -17.27 21.30 8.05
N PRO A 525 -17.27 21.15 6.73
CA PRO A 525 -18.19 21.88 5.87
C PRO A 525 -19.64 21.53 6.16
N GLN A 526 -20.41 22.56 6.53
CA GLN A 526 -21.85 22.43 6.75
C GLN A 526 -22.58 22.72 5.45
N VAL A 527 -23.45 21.80 5.05
CA VAL A 527 -24.38 21.98 3.94
C VAL A 527 -25.74 21.57 4.44
N ILE A 528 -26.71 22.46 4.35
CA ILE A 528 -28.10 22.27 4.78
C ILE A 528 -28.91 21.91 3.52
N VAL A 529 -29.75 20.90 3.62
CA VAL A 529 -30.65 20.49 2.54
C VAL A 529 -32.07 20.71 3.00
N ASP A 530 -32.85 21.49 2.21
CA ASP A 530 -34.27 21.69 2.36
C ASP A 530 -34.98 21.07 1.16
N VAL A 531 -35.97 20.23 1.41
CA VAL A 531 -36.78 19.58 0.39
C VAL A 531 -38.21 20.12 0.50
N GLU A 532 -38.60 20.93 -0.46
CA GLU A 532 -39.99 21.44 -0.61
C GLU A 532 -40.67 20.74 -1.81
N ASP A 533 -41.98 20.82 -1.89
CA ASP A 533 -42.76 20.26 -3.03
C ASP A 533 -42.14 20.77 -4.37
N GLN A 534 -41.54 19.87 -5.16
CA GLN A 534 -40.91 20.11 -6.47
C GLN A 534 -39.59 20.91 -6.46
N ARG A 535 -39.03 21.24 -5.28
CA ARG A 535 -37.80 22.01 -5.16
C ARG A 535 -36.90 21.43 -4.10
N VAL A 536 -35.62 21.25 -4.45
CA VAL A 536 -34.57 20.85 -3.50
C VAL A 536 -33.54 21.97 -3.40
N LYS A 537 -33.31 22.45 -2.20
CA LYS A 537 -32.38 23.54 -1.93
C LYS A 537 -31.23 23.09 -1.09
N PHE A 538 -29.98 23.25 -1.60
CA PHE A 538 -28.74 23.09 -0.89
C PHE A 538 -28.24 24.47 -0.45
N SER A 539 -28.03 24.67 0.81
CA SER A 539 -27.54 25.94 1.35
C SER A 539 -26.17 25.74 2.03
N VAL A 540 -25.18 26.50 1.57
CA VAL A 540 -23.86 26.59 2.18
C VAL A 540 -23.78 27.86 3.02
N PRO A 541 -23.96 27.78 4.36
CA PRO A 541 -23.93 28.95 5.23
C PRO A 541 -22.52 29.57 5.24
N SER A 542 -22.44 30.86 5.55
CA SER A 542 -21.16 31.52 5.79
C SER A 542 -20.45 30.84 6.97
N GLN A 543 -19.27 30.34 6.75
CA GLN A 543 -18.48 29.60 7.74
C GLN A 543 -17.01 29.94 7.55
N PRO A 544 -16.20 29.92 8.63
CA PRO A 544 -14.77 30.19 8.51
C PRO A 544 -14.05 29.09 7.72
N PHE A 545 -13.12 29.48 6.88
CA PHE A 545 -12.20 28.56 6.20
C PHE A 545 -10.77 28.87 6.58
N ASP A 546 -9.94 27.84 6.58
CA ASP A 546 -8.54 27.95 6.93
C ASP A 546 -7.69 28.09 5.64
N SER A 547 -6.79 29.08 5.65
CA SER A 547 -5.76 29.23 4.62
C SER A 547 -4.39 28.90 5.22
N ILE A 548 -3.49 28.40 4.39
CA ILE A 548 -2.12 28.14 4.79
C ILE A 548 -1.42 29.48 4.98
N ASN A 549 -1.01 29.74 6.22
CA ASN A 549 -0.30 30.98 6.56
C ASN A 549 1.21 30.80 6.33
N ARG A 550 1.82 29.87 7.06
CA ARG A 550 3.25 29.58 7.00
C ARG A 550 3.49 28.09 6.88
N ILE A 551 4.60 27.72 6.22
CA ILE A 551 5.05 26.33 6.14
C ILE A 551 6.46 26.27 6.71
N ILE A 552 6.62 25.61 7.84
CA ILE A 552 7.90 25.40 8.51
C ILE A 552 8.38 24.01 8.18
N ILE A 553 9.56 23.89 7.60
CA ILE A 553 10.16 22.60 7.24
C ILE A 553 11.28 22.29 8.22
N ARG A 554 11.22 21.13 8.86
CA ARG A 554 12.22 20.65 9.82
C ARG A 554 12.76 19.29 9.42
N GLY A 555 14.01 18.98 9.81
CA GLY A 555 14.65 17.69 9.58
C GLY A 555 15.39 17.59 8.24
N LEU A 556 15.79 18.74 7.65
CA LEU A 556 16.63 18.77 6.46
C LEU A 556 18.11 18.78 6.86
N ASP A 557 18.80 17.67 6.63
CA ASP A 557 20.23 17.53 6.89
C ASP A 557 21.06 17.74 5.62
N ILE A 558 20.78 16.88 4.62
CA ILE A 558 21.49 16.83 3.35
C ILE A 558 20.63 17.38 2.24
N THR A 559 19.31 17.10 2.32
CA THR A 559 18.35 17.51 1.29
C THR A 559 18.26 19.03 1.23
N LYS A 560 18.38 19.58 0.03
CA LYS A 560 18.23 21.01 -0.18
C LYS A 560 16.77 21.43 0.03
N ALA A 561 16.56 22.53 0.71
CA ALA A 561 15.23 23.11 0.89
C ALA A 561 14.53 23.36 -0.47
N SER A 562 15.29 23.85 -1.46
CA SER A 562 14.80 24.05 -2.82
C SER A 562 14.30 22.75 -3.49
N THR A 563 14.85 21.59 -3.13
CA THR A 563 14.37 20.28 -3.63
C THR A 563 13.01 19.94 -3.03
N VAL A 564 12.84 20.15 -1.72
CA VAL A 564 11.57 19.91 -1.02
C VAL A 564 10.49 20.86 -1.51
N LEU A 565 10.79 22.17 -1.55
CA LEU A 565 9.86 23.21 -2.00
C LEU A 565 9.27 22.94 -3.38
N LYS A 566 10.08 22.37 -4.25
CA LYS A 566 9.66 21.98 -5.60
C LYS A 566 8.61 20.87 -5.63
N GLN A 567 8.55 20.06 -4.60
CA GLN A 567 7.61 18.92 -4.51
C GLN A 567 6.31 19.29 -3.80
N LEU A 568 6.30 20.41 -3.07
CA LEU A 568 5.12 20.87 -2.37
C LEU A 568 4.07 21.41 -3.36
N LYS A 569 2.86 20.87 -3.27
CA LYS A 569 1.67 21.42 -3.95
C LYS A 569 0.95 22.45 -3.06
N VAL A 570 1.24 22.43 -1.76
CA VAL A 570 0.75 23.41 -0.79
C VAL A 570 1.57 24.71 -0.88
N GLN A 571 0.90 25.85 -0.79
CA GLN A 571 1.53 27.16 -0.87
C GLN A 571 0.95 28.10 0.22
N SER A 572 1.77 29.00 0.74
CA SER A 572 1.33 30.06 1.65
C SER A 572 0.29 30.95 0.97
N GLY A 573 -0.84 31.19 1.62
CA GLY A 573 -2.00 31.92 1.11
C GLY A 573 -3.05 31.07 0.41
N SER A 574 -2.77 29.78 0.09
CA SER A 574 -3.76 28.87 -0.47
C SER A 574 -4.67 28.28 0.61
N PRO A 575 -5.89 27.84 0.26
CA PRO A 575 -6.74 27.08 1.19
C PRO A 575 -6.06 25.82 1.71
N VAL A 576 -6.42 25.40 2.92
CA VAL A 576 -5.99 24.11 3.50
C VAL A 576 -6.72 22.97 2.78
N ASP A 577 -6.18 22.53 1.65
CA ASP A 577 -6.74 21.43 0.83
C ASP A 577 -6.05 20.11 1.18
N PRO A 578 -6.75 19.13 1.80
CA PRO A 578 -6.18 17.83 2.15
C PRO A 578 -5.56 17.08 0.98
N GLN A 579 -6.09 17.25 -0.23
CA GLN A 579 -5.56 16.61 -1.43
C GLN A 579 -4.18 17.15 -1.82
N GLN A 580 -3.93 18.43 -1.62
CA GLN A 580 -2.62 19.03 -1.87
C GLN A 580 -1.56 18.54 -0.88
N PHE A 581 -1.94 18.26 0.38
CA PHE A 581 -1.04 17.63 1.36
C PHE A 581 -0.69 16.21 0.95
N ILE A 582 -1.68 15.40 0.56
CA ILE A 582 -1.47 14.04 0.08
C ILE A 582 -0.58 14.05 -1.18
N ALA A 583 -0.86 14.92 -2.15
CA ALA A 583 -0.05 15.05 -3.36
C ALA A 583 1.39 15.49 -3.03
N SER A 584 1.57 16.41 -2.08
CA SER A 584 2.90 16.83 -1.61
C SER A 584 3.64 15.67 -0.93
N GLN A 585 2.95 14.87 -0.11
CA GLN A 585 3.53 13.71 0.56
C GLN A 585 3.95 12.64 -0.46
N ILE A 586 3.11 12.37 -1.46
CA ILE A 586 3.44 11.46 -2.56
C ILE A 586 4.68 11.95 -3.32
N ASN A 587 4.71 13.23 -3.72
CA ASN A 587 5.85 13.79 -4.45
C ASN A 587 7.14 13.74 -3.64
N LEU A 588 7.09 14.04 -2.35
CA LEU A 588 8.24 13.94 -1.46
C LEU A 588 8.71 12.50 -1.28
N SER A 589 7.79 11.53 -1.19
CA SER A 589 8.13 10.10 -1.09
C SER A 589 8.84 9.58 -2.34
N LEU A 590 8.48 10.11 -3.52
CA LEU A 590 9.12 9.76 -4.79
C LEU A 590 10.59 10.21 -4.90
N LEU A 591 11.02 11.17 -4.06
CA LEU A 591 12.44 11.54 -3.95
C LEU A 591 13.29 10.40 -3.36
N ASN A 592 12.68 9.44 -2.67
CA ASN A 592 13.36 8.35 -1.94
C ASN A 592 14.46 8.88 -1.00
N ALA A 593 14.24 10.08 -0.45
CA ALA A 593 15.19 10.78 0.41
C ALA A 593 14.75 10.78 1.89
N PHE A 594 13.51 10.37 2.16
CA PHE A 594 12.89 10.46 3.47
C PHE A 594 12.29 9.10 3.89
N ASP A 595 12.47 8.74 5.16
CA ASP A 595 11.82 7.58 5.79
C ASP A 595 10.47 7.98 6.40
N GLN A 596 10.33 9.24 6.85
CA GLN A 596 9.10 9.77 7.42
C GLN A 596 8.81 11.18 6.87
N ILE A 597 7.54 11.42 6.55
CA ILE A 597 7.03 12.69 6.01
C ILE A 597 5.71 12.97 6.70
N ASP A 598 5.71 13.92 7.65
CA ASP A 598 4.53 14.26 8.43
C ASP A 598 4.18 15.74 8.31
N PHE A 599 2.90 16.01 8.08
CA PHE A 599 2.33 17.35 8.12
C PHE A 599 1.52 17.52 9.40
N ASP A 600 1.93 18.44 10.25
CA ASP A 600 1.26 18.79 11.50
C ASP A 600 0.81 20.24 11.50
N SER A 601 -0.27 20.52 12.23
CA SER A 601 -0.71 21.88 12.48
C SER A 601 -0.09 22.39 13.78
N LEU A 602 0.57 23.56 13.75
CA LEU A 602 1.29 24.10 14.91
C LEU A 602 0.37 24.49 16.07
N ASP A 603 -0.88 24.84 15.79
CA ASP A 603 -1.89 25.10 16.81
C ASP A 603 -2.24 23.87 17.67
N ARG A 604 -2.00 22.65 17.14
CA ARG A 604 -2.16 21.38 17.87
C ARG A 604 -0.93 21.00 18.70
N ILE A 605 0.26 21.38 18.26
CA ILE A 605 1.53 21.01 18.91
C ILE A 605 1.75 21.82 20.18
N ASP A 606 1.39 23.11 20.18
CA ASP A 606 1.54 24.00 21.34
C ASP A 606 0.33 24.96 21.45
N PRO A 607 -0.80 24.44 21.98
CA PRO A 607 -2.03 25.25 22.08
C PRO A 607 -1.91 26.43 23.06
N GLN A 608 -0.89 26.44 23.93
CA GLN A 608 -0.70 27.53 24.93
C GLN A 608 0.08 28.71 24.37
N LYS A 609 0.74 28.57 23.23
CA LYS A 609 1.38 29.69 22.55
C LYS A 609 0.39 30.39 21.64
N GLU A 610 -0.16 31.50 22.12
CA GLU A 610 -1.02 32.41 21.32
C GLU A 610 -0.37 32.97 20.03
N THR A 611 0.90 32.60 19.79
CA THR A 611 1.71 33.07 18.66
C THR A 611 1.46 32.30 17.38
N TRP A 612 0.83 31.10 17.43
CA TRP A 612 0.54 30.29 16.26
C TRP A 612 -0.88 30.53 15.77
N SER A 613 -1.02 30.86 14.49
CA SER A 613 -2.32 30.99 13.85
C SER A 613 -2.79 29.70 13.21
N ARG A 614 -4.11 29.55 13.06
CA ARG A 614 -4.69 28.51 12.21
C ARG A 614 -4.05 28.59 10.82
N GLY A 615 -3.61 27.47 10.27
CA GLY A 615 -2.94 27.43 8.99
C GLY A 615 -1.41 27.53 9.06
N ASP A 616 -0.81 27.65 10.24
CA ASP A 616 0.63 27.43 10.40
C ASP A 616 0.92 25.92 10.37
N ILE A 617 1.66 25.49 9.37
CA ILE A 617 1.94 24.08 9.10
C ILE A 617 3.40 23.75 9.39
N LEU A 618 3.62 22.66 10.12
CA LEU A 618 4.95 22.08 10.33
C LEU A 618 5.08 20.81 9.49
N LEU A 619 6.03 20.82 8.56
CA LEU A 619 6.44 19.64 7.81
C LEU A 619 7.67 19.02 8.49
N ASN A 620 7.47 17.91 9.17
CA ASN A 620 8.53 17.11 9.76
C ASN A 620 9.03 16.09 8.75
N LEU A 621 10.33 16.08 8.49
CA LEU A 621 10.99 15.17 7.59
C LEU A 621 12.06 14.39 8.36
N GLU A 622 12.11 13.10 8.15
CA GLU A 622 13.22 12.27 8.61
C GLU A 622 13.98 11.73 7.39
N GLU A 623 15.24 12.16 7.24
CA GLU A 623 16.03 11.78 6.07
C GLU A 623 16.46 10.32 6.16
N LYS A 624 16.32 9.63 5.03
CA LYS A 624 16.77 8.25 4.85
C LYS A 624 18.29 8.15 4.91
N GLY A 625 18.78 6.98 5.35
CA GLY A 625 20.20 6.66 5.33
C GLY A 625 20.81 6.86 3.94
N ARG A 626 22.09 7.28 3.90
CA ARG A 626 22.80 7.54 2.63
C ARG A 626 23.03 6.30 1.78
N TRP A 627 23.03 5.12 2.39
CA TRP A 627 23.33 3.85 1.73
C TRP A 627 22.28 2.81 2.05
N ASP A 628 21.78 2.16 1.00
CA ASP A 628 20.95 0.97 1.10
C ASP A 628 21.73 -0.22 0.56
N TYR A 629 21.56 -1.36 1.21
CA TYR A 629 22.17 -2.63 0.83
C TYR A 629 21.07 -3.66 0.62
N THR A 630 21.14 -4.35 -0.50
CA THR A 630 20.20 -5.43 -0.83
C THR A 630 20.98 -6.73 -0.98
N ALA A 631 20.48 -7.81 -0.38
CA ALA A 631 20.97 -9.14 -0.59
C ALA A 631 19.80 -10.12 -0.69
N GLY A 632 19.88 -11.07 -1.60
CA GLY A 632 18.82 -12.05 -1.82
C GLY A 632 19.35 -13.34 -2.43
N LEU A 633 18.63 -14.43 -2.17
CA LEU A 633 18.85 -15.74 -2.76
C LEU A 633 17.58 -16.18 -3.45
N GLY A 634 17.70 -16.82 -4.60
CA GLY A 634 16.55 -17.38 -5.30
C GLY A 634 16.90 -18.68 -6.02
N TYR A 635 15.87 -19.42 -6.33
CA TYR A 635 15.93 -20.60 -7.15
C TYR A 635 14.76 -20.65 -8.12
N ASP A 636 15.02 -20.90 -9.36
CA ASP A 636 14.03 -21.19 -10.39
C ASP A 636 14.49 -22.38 -11.22
N ARG A 637 13.59 -23.33 -11.48
CA ARG A 637 13.97 -24.56 -12.21
C ARG A 637 14.51 -24.27 -13.61
N SER A 638 14.06 -23.17 -14.24
CA SER A 638 14.53 -22.79 -15.59
C SER A 638 15.87 -22.07 -15.57
N GLN A 639 16.19 -21.37 -14.47
CA GLN A 639 17.37 -20.51 -14.36
C GLN A 639 18.41 -21.04 -13.34
N GLY A 640 18.06 -22.04 -12.52
CA GLY A 640 18.90 -22.54 -11.45
C GLY A 640 18.92 -21.62 -10.22
N TYR A 641 19.98 -21.72 -9.43
CA TYR A 641 20.21 -20.86 -8.27
C TYR A 641 20.77 -19.50 -8.70
N TYR A 642 20.39 -18.46 -7.96
CA TYR A 642 20.98 -17.15 -8.15
C TYR A 642 21.08 -16.36 -6.84
N VAL A 643 22.07 -15.49 -6.79
CA VAL A 643 22.29 -14.53 -5.71
C VAL A 643 22.10 -13.13 -6.29
N ILE A 644 21.43 -12.28 -5.53
CA ILE A 644 21.26 -10.87 -5.85
C ILE A 644 22.01 -10.07 -4.79
N GLY A 645 22.79 -9.08 -5.21
CA GLY A 645 23.43 -8.09 -4.34
C GLY A 645 23.23 -6.70 -4.92
N GLY A 646 23.00 -5.71 -4.06
CA GLY A 646 22.86 -4.34 -4.51
C GLY A 646 23.40 -3.36 -3.47
N ILE A 647 23.94 -2.26 -3.96
CA ILE A 647 24.35 -1.10 -3.17
C ILE A 647 23.77 0.12 -3.82
N GLN A 648 23.02 0.91 -3.04
CA GLN A 648 22.45 2.16 -3.51
C GLN A 648 22.90 3.32 -2.64
N ARG A 649 23.37 4.39 -3.28
CA ARG A 649 23.62 5.68 -2.64
C ARG A 649 22.42 6.59 -2.89
N ASN A 650 21.80 7.03 -1.81
CA ASN A 650 20.63 7.91 -1.83
C ASN A 650 21.01 9.38 -1.75
N ASN A 651 20.11 10.22 -2.22
CA ASN A 651 20.09 11.66 -2.03
C ASN A 651 21.41 12.38 -2.36
N ILE A 652 21.96 12.07 -3.53
CA ILE A 652 23.21 12.69 -4.00
C ILE A 652 23.03 14.21 -4.14
N ASN A 653 23.93 14.98 -3.55
CA ASN A 653 23.92 16.45 -3.53
C ASN A 653 22.64 17.06 -2.95
N GLY A 654 21.86 16.34 -2.14
CA GLY A 654 20.61 16.82 -1.54
C GLY A 654 19.48 17.05 -2.53
N GLN A 655 19.48 16.37 -3.66
CA GLN A 655 18.51 16.55 -4.74
C GLN A 655 17.63 15.29 -4.98
N GLY A 656 17.65 14.33 -4.04
CA GLY A 656 16.92 13.07 -4.18
C GLY A 656 17.48 12.11 -5.24
N ARG A 657 18.61 12.44 -5.84
CA ARG A 657 19.26 11.62 -6.87
C ARG A 657 19.83 10.34 -6.27
N THR A 658 19.74 9.24 -7.01
CA THR A 658 20.28 7.96 -6.58
C THR A 658 21.25 7.39 -7.58
N LEU A 659 22.24 6.64 -7.05
CA LEU A 659 23.16 5.82 -7.84
C LEU A 659 23.12 4.42 -7.26
N ASN A 660 22.79 3.41 -8.08
CA ASN A 660 22.71 2.02 -7.66
C ASN A 660 23.64 1.14 -8.48
N LEU A 661 24.21 0.17 -7.82
CA LEU A 661 24.95 -0.94 -8.44
C LEU A 661 24.23 -2.22 -8.06
N ASP A 662 23.70 -2.94 -9.04
CA ASP A 662 23.01 -4.19 -8.87
C ASP A 662 23.81 -5.32 -9.52
N ILE A 663 23.94 -6.42 -8.80
CA ILE A 663 24.65 -7.61 -9.24
C ILE A 663 23.71 -8.81 -9.08
N ARG A 664 23.58 -9.61 -10.14
CA ARG A 664 22.97 -10.92 -10.10
C ARG A 664 23.98 -11.95 -10.59
N ALA A 665 24.27 -12.93 -9.77
CA ALA A 665 25.11 -14.05 -10.12
C ALA A 665 24.27 -15.34 -10.17
N GLY A 666 24.17 -15.95 -11.33
CA GLY A 666 23.40 -17.16 -11.55
C GLY A 666 24.24 -18.44 -11.43
N ASP A 667 23.63 -19.58 -11.79
CA ASP A 667 24.22 -20.92 -11.65
C ASP A 667 25.53 -21.09 -12.41
N ASN A 668 25.75 -20.38 -13.51
CA ASN A 668 27.00 -20.41 -14.27
C ASN A 668 28.20 -19.88 -13.46
N THR A 669 27.97 -18.83 -12.66
CA THR A 669 29.02 -18.24 -11.81
C THR A 669 29.13 -18.99 -10.47
N LEU A 670 28.02 -19.49 -9.91
CA LEU A 670 27.96 -20.15 -8.61
C LEU A 670 28.29 -21.65 -8.65
N ARG A 671 28.88 -22.18 -9.72
CA ARG A 671 29.18 -23.60 -9.96
C ARG A 671 29.71 -24.36 -8.74
N ASN A 672 28.80 -24.84 -7.88
CA ASN A 672 29.15 -25.73 -6.79
C ASN A 672 28.71 -27.17 -7.12
N PRO A 673 29.64 -28.10 -7.35
CA PRO A 673 29.33 -29.49 -7.67
C PRO A 673 28.49 -30.19 -6.59
N THR A 674 28.56 -29.74 -5.34
CA THR A 674 27.86 -30.35 -4.20
C THR A 674 26.39 -30.02 -4.22
N LEU A 675 26.02 -28.78 -4.57
CA LEU A 675 24.62 -28.35 -4.65
C LEU A 675 23.87 -29.04 -5.82
N ARG A 676 24.55 -29.34 -6.90
CA ARG A 676 24.01 -30.12 -8.03
C ARG A 676 23.52 -31.52 -7.67
N LYS A 677 24.08 -32.14 -6.63
CA LYS A 677 23.65 -33.49 -6.16
C LYS A 677 22.31 -33.44 -5.44
N TRP A 678 22.01 -32.34 -4.76
CA TRP A 678 20.77 -32.18 -3.99
C TRP A 678 19.60 -31.71 -4.84
N PHE A 679 19.89 -30.95 -5.89
CA PHE A 679 18.89 -30.44 -6.81
C PHE A 679 19.30 -30.74 -8.25
N PRO A 680 19.02 -31.95 -8.72
CA PRO A 680 19.39 -32.33 -10.08
C PRO A 680 18.62 -31.48 -11.07
N THR A 681 19.34 -30.64 -11.82
CA THR A 681 18.79 -30.02 -13.04
C THR A 681 18.45 -31.14 -14.00
N GLY A 682 17.21 -31.13 -14.52
CA GLY A 682 16.73 -32.23 -15.37
C GLY A 682 17.70 -32.57 -16.48
N GLN A 683 18.02 -33.82 -16.61
CA GLN A 683 18.90 -34.33 -17.66
C GLN A 683 18.37 -33.90 -19.04
N GLY A 684 19.18 -33.17 -19.79
CA GLY A 684 18.92 -32.81 -21.19
C GLY A 684 18.23 -31.47 -21.45
N GLN A 685 17.94 -30.66 -20.44
CA GLN A 685 17.47 -29.30 -20.69
C GLN A 685 18.60 -28.30 -20.44
N ASN A 686 18.81 -27.42 -21.42
CA ASN A 686 19.79 -26.34 -21.39
C ASN A 686 19.55 -25.46 -20.15
N ASN A 687 20.58 -25.37 -19.29
CA ASN A 687 20.53 -24.50 -18.11
C ASN A 687 20.43 -23.06 -18.59
N ARG A 688 19.33 -22.40 -18.26
CA ARG A 688 19.21 -20.95 -18.37
C ARG A 688 19.86 -20.34 -17.12
N SER A 689 20.88 -19.55 -17.30
CA SER A 689 21.38 -18.71 -16.21
C SER A 689 21.50 -17.29 -16.70
N ILE A 690 21.32 -16.36 -15.81
CA ILE A 690 21.46 -14.93 -16.07
C ILE A 690 22.41 -14.35 -15.04
N ASP A 691 23.54 -13.87 -15.52
CA ASP A 691 24.48 -13.07 -14.74
C ASP A 691 24.36 -11.62 -15.21
N SER A 692 24.19 -10.68 -14.32
CA SER A 692 24.08 -9.27 -14.70
C SER A 692 24.75 -8.34 -13.71
N TYR A 693 25.33 -7.29 -14.26
CA TYR A 693 25.91 -6.17 -13.55
C TYR A 693 25.28 -4.90 -14.10
N ALA A 694 24.60 -4.14 -13.26
CA ALA A 694 23.92 -2.94 -13.69
C ALA A 694 24.32 -1.74 -12.81
N LEU A 695 24.63 -0.63 -13.46
CA LEU A 695 24.87 0.67 -12.82
C LEU A 695 23.72 1.58 -13.23
N GLY A 696 22.94 2.05 -12.27
CA GLY A 696 21.79 2.92 -12.49
C GLY A 696 21.97 4.29 -11.85
N TYR A 697 21.48 5.32 -12.52
CA TYR A 697 21.36 6.68 -12.02
C TYR A 697 19.93 7.17 -12.20
N THR A 698 19.33 7.68 -11.14
CA THR A 698 17.98 8.24 -11.17
C THR A 698 17.97 9.67 -10.67
N ASP A 699 17.36 10.58 -11.44
CA ASP A 699 17.06 11.94 -11.03
C ASP A 699 15.54 12.11 -10.97
N PRO A 700 14.95 12.23 -9.77
CA PRO A 700 13.50 12.32 -9.60
C PRO A 700 12.91 13.68 -9.97
N SER A 701 13.75 14.67 -10.30
CA SER A 701 13.30 16.01 -10.67
C SER A 701 14.35 16.74 -11.53
N PRO A 702 14.58 16.29 -12.78
CA PRO A 702 15.58 16.87 -13.66
C PRO A 702 15.20 18.33 -14.01
N GLY A 703 16.11 19.27 -13.65
CA GLY A 703 15.84 20.70 -13.75
C GLY A 703 15.58 21.23 -15.17
N PHE A 704 16.03 20.50 -16.21
CA PHE A 704 15.90 20.91 -17.61
C PHE A 704 14.56 20.57 -18.26
N ILE A 705 13.70 19.74 -17.62
CA ILE A 705 12.39 19.33 -18.20
C ILE A 705 11.22 19.84 -17.36
N ARG A 706 11.44 20.17 -16.12
CA ARG A 706 10.41 20.47 -15.13
C ARG A 706 9.40 21.54 -15.58
N ASP A 707 9.88 22.56 -16.26
CA ASP A 707 9.05 23.71 -16.64
C ASP A 707 8.11 23.41 -17.83
N TRP A 708 8.20 22.21 -18.41
CA TRP A 708 7.41 21.82 -19.59
C TRP A 708 6.15 21.03 -19.22
N PHE A 709 6.09 20.48 -18.01
CA PHE A 709 4.99 19.62 -17.58
C PHE A 709 4.60 19.92 -16.14
N ASP A 710 3.29 20.01 -15.86
CA ASP A 710 2.74 20.15 -14.48
C ASP A 710 2.93 18.90 -13.62
N HIS A 711 3.41 17.81 -14.19
CA HIS A 711 3.58 16.52 -13.54
C HIS A 711 5.05 16.26 -13.25
N GLN A 712 5.31 15.50 -12.20
CA GLN A 712 6.66 15.10 -11.87
C GLN A 712 7.23 14.18 -12.95
N VAL A 713 8.44 14.51 -13.40
CA VAL A 713 9.20 13.71 -14.37
C VAL A 713 10.39 13.09 -13.65
N ILE A 714 10.58 11.80 -13.82
CA ILE A 714 11.74 11.06 -13.29
C ILE A 714 12.62 10.69 -14.48
N TRP A 715 13.88 11.01 -14.41
CA TRP A 715 14.88 10.61 -15.42
C TRP A 715 15.72 9.45 -14.89
N ARG A 716 15.75 8.33 -15.62
CA ARG A 716 16.54 7.15 -15.29
C ARG A 716 17.53 6.83 -16.38
N ASN A 717 18.74 6.49 -15.97
CA ASN A 717 19.80 6.01 -16.84
C ASN A 717 20.35 4.72 -16.25
N GLN A 718 20.53 3.71 -17.07
CA GLN A 718 21.06 2.42 -16.64
C GLN A 718 22.02 1.87 -17.69
N GLY A 719 23.23 1.55 -17.27
CA GLY A 719 24.15 0.73 -18.02
C GLY A 719 24.19 -0.68 -17.46
N ALA A 720 24.00 -1.70 -18.29
CA ALA A 720 23.99 -3.09 -17.87
C ALA A 720 24.88 -3.96 -18.77
N TYR A 721 25.57 -4.89 -18.13
CA TYR A 721 26.23 -6.02 -18.78
C TYR A 721 25.51 -7.29 -18.35
N ILE A 722 25.03 -8.06 -19.33
CA ILE A 722 24.22 -9.25 -19.08
C ILE A 722 24.83 -10.42 -19.85
N GLU A 723 25.14 -11.51 -19.16
CA GLU A 723 25.40 -12.80 -19.76
C GLU A 723 24.20 -13.70 -19.52
N GLU A 724 23.53 -14.09 -20.58
CA GLU A 724 22.34 -14.92 -20.50
C GLU A 724 22.51 -16.21 -21.29
N SER A 725 22.07 -17.29 -20.69
CA SER A 725 22.00 -18.60 -21.34
C SER A 725 20.52 -18.93 -21.61
N GLN A 726 20.14 -18.92 -22.86
CA GLN A 726 18.80 -19.29 -23.35
C GLN A 726 18.83 -20.73 -23.89
N ALA A 727 17.64 -21.33 -24.11
CA ALA A 727 17.58 -22.66 -24.69
C ALA A 727 18.24 -22.77 -26.07
N ALA A 728 18.22 -21.73 -26.85
CA ALA A 728 18.78 -21.63 -28.19
C ALA A 728 20.22 -21.19 -28.24
N TYR A 729 20.60 -20.20 -27.40
CA TYR A 729 21.87 -19.48 -27.54
C TYR A 729 22.41 -19.01 -26.19
N PHE A 730 23.68 -18.66 -26.18
CA PHE A 730 24.32 -17.89 -25.14
C PHE A 730 24.57 -16.48 -25.69
N ALA A 731 24.19 -15.45 -24.92
CA ALA A 731 24.35 -14.06 -25.30
C ALA A 731 25.11 -13.25 -24.27
N ARG A 732 25.97 -12.34 -24.76
CA ARG A 732 26.56 -11.25 -23.99
C ARG A 732 25.99 -9.94 -24.47
N ARG A 733 25.27 -9.26 -23.59
CA ARG A 733 24.57 -8.04 -23.93
C ARG A 733 25.15 -6.86 -23.15
N ARG A 734 25.43 -5.78 -23.83
CA ARG A 734 25.79 -4.50 -23.24
C ARG A 734 24.67 -3.54 -23.57
N ILE A 735 23.97 -3.10 -22.56
CA ILE A 735 22.75 -2.32 -22.71
C ILE A 735 22.94 -0.99 -21.99
N PHE A 736 22.58 0.10 -22.64
CA PHE A 736 22.40 1.39 -22.02
C PHE A 736 20.98 1.86 -22.31
N THR A 737 20.25 2.25 -21.24
CA THR A 737 18.92 2.83 -21.36
C THR A 737 18.89 4.20 -20.71
N SER A 738 18.20 5.13 -21.36
CA SER A 738 17.88 6.43 -20.80
C SER A 738 16.38 6.65 -20.99
N GLU A 739 15.64 6.87 -19.90
CA GLU A 739 14.18 7.00 -19.95
C GLU A 739 13.68 8.12 -19.07
N PHE A 740 12.58 8.73 -19.50
CA PHE A 740 11.77 9.65 -18.74
C PHE A 740 10.46 8.97 -18.35
N GLU A 741 10.09 9.08 -17.08
CA GLU A 741 8.85 8.54 -16.54
C GLU A 741 7.96 9.67 -16.07
N TRP A 742 6.69 9.63 -16.49
CA TRP A 742 5.60 10.49 -16.01
C TRP A 742 4.57 9.64 -15.31
N ARG A 743 4.02 10.16 -14.23
CA ARG A 743 2.88 9.57 -13.53
C ARG A 743 1.71 10.55 -13.58
N ILE A 744 0.63 10.10 -14.17
CA ILE A 744 -0.62 10.84 -14.32
C ILE A 744 -1.72 9.95 -13.76
N ASP A 745 -2.12 10.22 -12.53
CA ASP A 745 -3.03 9.35 -11.76
C ASP A 745 -2.54 7.89 -11.77
N ASP A 746 -3.35 6.95 -12.25
CA ASP A 746 -3.02 5.53 -12.34
C ASP A 746 -2.14 5.18 -13.57
N LEU A 747 -1.95 6.13 -14.49
CA LEU A 747 -1.18 5.91 -15.71
C LEU A 747 0.29 6.29 -15.51
N GLN A 748 1.18 5.34 -15.71
CA GLN A 748 2.62 5.54 -15.79
C GLN A 748 3.07 5.49 -17.24
N LEU A 749 3.62 6.60 -17.76
CA LEU A 749 4.21 6.67 -19.09
C LEU A 749 5.73 6.71 -18.98
N ARG A 750 6.42 5.88 -19.76
CA ARG A 750 7.87 5.90 -19.86
C ARG A 750 8.28 6.01 -21.33
N LEU A 751 9.02 7.07 -21.65
CA LEU A 751 9.61 7.28 -22.95
C LEU A 751 11.10 7.20 -22.82
N GLY A 752 11.75 6.35 -23.60
CA GLY A 752 13.17 6.13 -23.47
C GLY A 752 13.84 5.71 -24.78
N GLU A 753 15.16 5.61 -24.68
CA GLU A 753 16.04 5.10 -25.74
C GLU A 753 16.85 3.93 -25.16
N ARG A 754 16.95 2.85 -25.91
CA ARG A 754 17.75 1.67 -25.60
C ARG A 754 18.86 1.49 -26.61
N PHE A 755 20.09 1.60 -26.16
CA PHE A 755 21.27 1.24 -26.95
C PHE A 755 21.77 -0.12 -26.49
N GLU A 756 21.90 -1.06 -27.43
CA GLU A 756 22.28 -2.43 -27.11
C GLU A 756 23.27 -2.97 -28.13
N ARG A 757 24.32 -3.60 -27.62
CA ARG A 757 25.22 -4.46 -28.43
C ARG A 757 25.18 -5.86 -27.87
N THR A 758 24.83 -6.80 -28.72
CA THR A 758 24.69 -8.22 -28.38
C THR A 758 25.64 -9.05 -29.24
N ASP A 759 26.41 -9.92 -28.57
CA ASP A 759 27.23 -10.97 -29.15
C ASP A 759 26.62 -12.31 -28.72
N PHE A 760 26.35 -13.24 -29.67
CA PHE A 760 25.74 -14.53 -29.36
C PHE A 760 26.46 -15.71 -29.98
N ASN A 761 26.36 -16.88 -29.31
CA ASN A 761 26.93 -18.14 -29.69
C ASN A 761 25.89 -19.26 -29.51
N PRO A 762 26.07 -20.42 -30.19
CA PRO A 762 25.24 -21.57 -29.90
C PRO A 762 25.38 -22.01 -28.43
N GLN A 763 24.29 -22.51 -27.84
CA GLN A 763 24.25 -22.99 -26.46
C GLN A 763 25.11 -24.22 -26.24
N SER A 764 25.20 -25.11 -27.24
CA SER A 764 26.00 -26.34 -27.21
C SER A 764 27.25 -26.17 -28.05
N TYR A 765 28.40 -26.58 -27.50
CA TYR A 765 29.68 -26.64 -28.24
C TYR A 765 29.66 -27.67 -29.39
N GLN A 766 28.72 -28.60 -29.38
CA GLN A 766 28.51 -29.57 -30.45
C GLN A 766 27.76 -29.00 -31.65
N ILE A 767 27.21 -27.81 -31.54
CA ILE A 767 26.58 -27.10 -32.65
C ILE A 767 27.62 -26.17 -33.28
N ASN A 768 27.91 -26.35 -34.54
CA ASN A 768 28.82 -25.50 -35.28
C ASN A 768 28.21 -24.08 -35.41
N LEU A 769 29.03 -23.06 -35.23
CA LEU A 769 28.57 -21.67 -35.31
C LEU A 769 27.95 -21.34 -36.66
N ALA A 770 28.48 -21.85 -37.77
CA ALA A 770 27.95 -21.60 -39.10
C ALA A 770 26.55 -22.23 -39.29
N ASP A 771 26.36 -23.49 -38.83
CA ASP A 771 25.07 -24.18 -38.86
C ASP A 771 24.05 -23.44 -37.96
N PHE A 772 24.48 -22.98 -36.79
CA PHE A 772 23.67 -22.19 -35.88
C PHE A 772 23.22 -20.85 -36.52
N LEU A 773 24.15 -20.12 -37.12
CA LEU A 773 23.86 -18.86 -37.78
C LEU A 773 22.88 -19.04 -38.96
N LEU A 774 23.04 -20.12 -39.74
CA LEU A 774 22.19 -20.40 -40.87
C LEU A 774 20.79 -20.89 -40.47
N GLU A 775 20.69 -21.88 -39.58
CA GLU A 775 19.47 -22.60 -39.33
C GLU A 775 18.64 -22.00 -38.17
N VAL A 776 19.29 -21.50 -37.13
CA VAL A 776 18.64 -20.96 -35.93
C VAL A 776 18.53 -19.45 -36.00
N ALA A 777 19.62 -18.75 -36.12
CA ALA A 777 19.67 -17.29 -36.15
C ALA A 777 19.17 -16.72 -37.51
N ARG A 778 19.34 -17.45 -38.58
CA ARG A 778 18.99 -17.07 -39.96
C ARG A 778 19.64 -15.75 -40.36
N THR A 779 20.87 -15.58 -39.96
CA THR A 779 21.73 -14.43 -40.25
C THR A 779 23.15 -14.86 -40.48
N ASN A 780 23.96 -14.03 -41.12
CA ASN A 780 25.38 -14.25 -41.28
C ASN A 780 26.24 -13.50 -40.24
N LYS A 781 25.59 -12.83 -39.26
CA LYS A 781 26.29 -12.01 -38.27
C LYS A 781 26.06 -12.57 -36.88
N GLN A 782 27.16 -12.66 -36.12
CA GLN A 782 27.19 -13.06 -34.71
C GLN A 782 26.91 -11.89 -33.77
N THR A 783 27.18 -10.68 -34.21
CA THR A 783 27.05 -9.46 -33.41
C THR A 783 26.11 -8.50 -34.11
N TYR A 784 25.24 -7.83 -33.35
CA TYR A 784 24.38 -6.75 -33.82
C TYR A 784 24.30 -5.60 -32.79
N THR A 785 23.91 -4.43 -33.30
CA THR A 785 23.68 -3.24 -32.51
C THR A 785 22.25 -2.74 -32.74
N ILE A 786 21.56 -2.44 -31.67
CA ILE A 786 20.18 -1.92 -31.64
C ILE A 786 20.21 -0.56 -30.96
N SER A 787 19.57 0.41 -31.59
CA SER A 787 19.19 1.69 -30.99
C SER A 787 17.67 1.84 -31.20
N ALA A 788 16.93 1.74 -30.14
CA ALA A 788 15.47 1.65 -30.17
C ALA A 788 14.83 2.63 -29.19
N PRO A 789 14.29 3.75 -29.68
CA PRO A 789 13.33 4.50 -28.89
C PRO A 789 12.14 3.61 -28.53
N TYR A 790 11.67 3.75 -27.31
CA TYR A 790 10.52 2.98 -26.81
C TYR A 790 9.57 3.83 -25.99
N LEU A 791 8.30 3.44 -26.04
CA LEU A 791 7.25 3.96 -25.19
C LEU A 791 6.64 2.81 -24.39
N ILE A 792 6.52 3.00 -23.06
CA ILE A 792 5.79 2.08 -22.19
C ILE A 792 4.67 2.85 -21.52
N ALA A 793 3.45 2.33 -21.61
CA ALA A 793 2.30 2.82 -20.86
C ALA A 793 1.83 1.70 -19.92
N THR A 794 1.72 2.01 -18.62
CA THR A 794 1.30 1.04 -17.59
C THR A 794 0.19 1.62 -16.74
N ILE A 795 -0.86 0.84 -16.52
CA ILE A 795 -1.93 1.11 -15.56
C ILE A 795 -1.90 -0.03 -14.54
N ASP A 796 -1.73 0.31 -13.27
CA ASP A 796 -1.70 -0.68 -12.19
C ASP A 796 -2.65 -0.27 -11.06
N GLN A 797 -3.84 -0.87 -11.05
CA GLN A 797 -4.89 -0.68 -10.06
C GLN A 797 -5.04 -1.89 -9.13
N ARG A 798 -4.00 -2.73 -9.05
CA ARG A 798 -3.99 -3.88 -8.13
C ARG A 798 -3.84 -3.40 -6.69
N ASP A 799 -4.52 -4.09 -5.76
CA ASP A 799 -4.43 -3.81 -4.32
C ASP A 799 -3.00 -4.00 -3.78
N ARG A 800 -2.23 -4.90 -4.39
CA ARG A 800 -0.82 -5.18 -4.06
C ARG A 800 -0.04 -5.49 -5.34
N PRO A 801 1.15 -4.92 -5.53
CA PRO A 801 2.00 -5.29 -6.66
C PRO A 801 2.42 -6.76 -6.62
N ILE A 802 2.65 -7.28 -5.41
CA ILE A 802 3.05 -8.65 -5.13
C ILE A 802 1.85 -9.39 -4.54
N ASP A 803 1.50 -10.55 -5.11
CA ASP A 803 0.37 -11.41 -4.70
C ASP A 803 -0.97 -10.63 -4.61
N PRO A 804 -1.41 -10.05 -5.74
CA PRO A 804 -2.64 -9.25 -5.79
C PRO A 804 -3.87 -10.12 -5.54
N THR A 805 -4.85 -9.56 -4.83
CA THR A 805 -6.13 -10.21 -4.58
C THR A 805 -7.28 -9.62 -5.38
N ARG A 806 -7.14 -8.35 -5.80
CA ARG A 806 -8.13 -7.66 -6.65
C ARG A 806 -7.46 -6.59 -7.50
N GLY A 807 -8.15 -6.20 -8.57
CA GLY A 807 -7.75 -5.09 -9.42
C GLY A 807 -7.17 -5.53 -10.75
N PHE A 808 -6.82 -4.54 -11.55
CA PHE A 808 -6.39 -4.69 -12.92
C PHE A 808 -4.98 -4.15 -13.13
N TYR A 809 -4.23 -4.80 -13.99
CA TYR A 809 -2.92 -4.37 -14.49
C TYR A 809 -2.92 -4.44 -16.00
N PHE A 810 -2.45 -3.38 -16.64
CA PHE A 810 -2.21 -3.36 -18.08
C PHE A 810 -0.88 -2.69 -18.35
N SER A 811 -0.10 -3.24 -19.25
CA SER A 811 1.14 -2.63 -19.74
C SER A 811 1.27 -2.83 -21.25
N SER A 812 1.57 -1.76 -21.94
CA SER A 812 1.92 -1.78 -23.37
C SER A 812 3.33 -1.25 -23.56
N ARG A 813 4.12 -1.96 -24.35
CA ARG A 813 5.46 -1.53 -24.77
C ARG A 813 5.54 -1.50 -26.28
N PHE A 814 6.06 -0.41 -26.80
CA PHE A 814 6.31 -0.18 -28.20
C PHE A 814 7.78 0.16 -28.40
N ASP A 815 8.52 -0.61 -29.21
CA ASP A 815 9.92 -0.36 -29.56
C ASP A 815 10.04 -0.14 -31.08
N LEU A 816 10.78 0.87 -31.50
CA LEU A 816 11.03 1.21 -32.89
C LEU A 816 12.55 1.22 -33.17
N ALA A 817 13.09 0.20 -33.74
CA ALA A 817 14.49 0.08 -34.09
C ALA A 817 14.67 0.23 -35.62
N THR A 818 15.26 1.32 -36.04
CA THR A 818 15.49 1.61 -37.47
C THR A 818 16.91 2.10 -37.73
N GLN A 819 17.33 2.15 -38.98
CA GLN A 819 18.61 2.77 -39.31
C GLN A 819 18.67 4.26 -38.93
N MET A 820 17.53 4.94 -38.98
CA MET A 820 17.42 6.36 -38.59
C MET A 820 17.68 6.55 -37.08
N THR A 821 17.37 5.57 -36.24
CA THR A 821 17.66 5.59 -34.80
C THR A 821 19.07 5.11 -34.48
N GLY A 822 19.86 4.63 -35.47
CA GLY A 822 21.23 4.11 -35.27
C GLY A 822 21.30 2.59 -35.16
N THR A 823 20.22 1.86 -35.38
CA THR A 823 20.21 0.40 -35.43
C THR A 823 20.94 -0.12 -36.67
N SER A 824 21.67 -1.23 -36.51
CA SER A 824 22.29 -1.92 -37.65
C SER A 824 21.24 -2.27 -38.70
N ARG A 825 21.58 -2.09 -40.00
CA ARG A 825 20.67 -2.33 -41.11
C ARG A 825 19.94 -3.69 -41.04
N ASP A 826 20.67 -4.74 -40.63
CA ASP A 826 20.16 -6.11 -40.58
C ASP A 826 19.38 -6.42 -39.30
N SER A 827 19.14 -5.43 -38.44
CA SER A 827 18.53 -5.62 -37.11
C SER A 827 17.36 -4.67 -36.87
N SER A 828 16.83 -4.04 -37.91
CA SER A 828 15.73 -3.08 -37.82
C SER A 828 14.39 -3.77 -37.66
N PHE A 829 13.58 -3.30 -36.70
CA PHE A 829 12.27 -3.89 -36.41
C PHE A 829 11.30 -2.90 -35.74
N LEU A 830 10.04 -3.29 -35.72
CA LEU A 830 8.97 -2.73 -34.91
C LEU A 830 8.49 -3.81 -33.95
N LYS A 831 8.34 -3.51 -32.65
CA LYS A 831 7.89 -4.47 -31.62
C LYS A 831 6.83 -3.87 -30.72
N ILE A 832 5.79 -4.65 -30.47
CA ILE A 832 4.68 -4.34 -29.55
C ILE A 832 4.56 -5.51 -28.59
N ASP A 833 4.52 -5.23 -27.29
CA ASP A 833 4.31 -6.24 -26.23
C ASP A 833 3.20 -5.72 -25.28
N LEU A 834 2.04 -6.37 -25.29
CA LEU A 834 0.89 -6.05 -24.47
C LEU A 834 0.76 -7.11 -23.38
N ARG A 835 0.54 -6.68 -22.15
CA ARG A 835 0.30 -7.54 -20.99
C ARG A 835 -0.90 -7.03 -20.21
N ALA A 836 -1.77 -7.94 -19.84
CA ALA A 836 -2.92 -7.63 -19.00
C ALA A 836 -3.07 -8.70 -17.91
N GLN A 837 -3.53 -8.26 -16.74
CA GLN A 837 -3.85 -9.15 -15.62
C GLN A 837 -5.06 -8.58 -14.87
N TRP A 838 -6.02 -9.41 -14.58
CA TRP A 838 -7.20 -9.06 -13.81
C TRP A 838 -7.37 -10.04 -12.66
N ASN A 839 -7.56 -9.51 -11.44
CA ASN A 839 -7.70 -10.28 -10.23
C ASN A 839 -9.05 -9.99 -9.60
N VAL A 840 -9.84 -11.03 -9.37
CA VAL A 840 -11.18 -10.94 -8.80
C VAL A 840 -11.24 -11.81 -7.55
N PRO A 841 -11.56 -11.22 -6.38
CA PRO A 841 -11.80 -12.01 -5.19
C PRO A 841 -13.12 -12.77 -5.35
N ILE A 842 -13.07 -14.08 -5.41
CA ILE A 842 -14.26 -14.94 -5.48
C ILE A 842 -14.49 -15.53 -4.10
N GLY A 843 -15.59 -15.12 -3.48
CA GLY A 843 -16.02 -15.64 -2.20
C GLY A 843 -16.61 -17.03 -2.35
N PHE A 844 -15.81 -18.08 -2.18
CA PHE A 844 -16.31 -19.41 -1.89
C PHE A 844 -16.13 -19.68 -0.41
N ALA A 845 -17.25 -19.79 0.31
CA ALA A 845 -17.31 -20.27 1.69
C ALA A 845 -16.41 -19.50 2.69
N ALA A 846 -16.70 -18.20 2.97
CA ALA A 846 -16.06 -17.33 3.99
C ALA A 846 -14.51 -17.22 3.93
N ARG A 847 -13.87 -17.82 2.93
CA ARG A 847 -12.45 -17.66 2.62
C ARG A 847 -12.34 -17.36 1.15
N TYR A 848 -11.89 -16.14 0.89
CA TYR A 848 -11.78 -15.62 -0.45
C TYR A 848 -10.63 -16.30 -1.18
N GLY A 849 -10.96 -17.06 -2.21
CA GLY A 849 -10.03 -17.38 -3.27
C GLY A 849 -9.87 -16.17 -4.19
N VAL A 850 -8.84 -16.18 -4.97
CA VAL A 850 -8.57 -15.16 -5.99
C VAL A 850 -8.63 -15.85 -7.36
N PHE A 851 -9.52 -15.39 -8.20
CA PHE A 851 -9.51 -15.75 -9.61
C PHE A 851 -8.66 -14.73 -10.37
N MET A 852 -7.67 -15.20 -11.09
CA MET A 852 -6.77 -14.40 -11.89
C MET A 852 -6.90 -14.78 -13.35
N MET A 853 -7.06 -13.79 -14.19
CA MET A 853 -6.90 -13.91 -15.63
C MET A 853 -5.69 -13.09 -16.05
N SER A 854 -4.81 -13.68 -16.85
CA SER A 854 -3.67 -12.95 -17.40
C SER A 854 -3.49 -13.29 -18.87
N GLY A 855 -2.94 -12.33 -19.61
CA GLY A 855 -2.68 -12.50 -21.03
C GLY A 855 -1.49 -11.68 -21.49
N ARG A 856 -0.82 -12.16 -22.54
CA ARG A 856 0.25 -11.46 -23.22
C ARG A 856 0.09 -11.61 -24.72
N LEU A 857 0.16 -10.50 -25.43
CA LEU A 857 0.20 -10.46 -26.87
C LEU A 857 1.46 -9.73 -27.32
N GLY A 858 2.34 -10.44 -28.02
CA GLY A 858 3.57 -9.86 -28.56
C GLY A 858 3.57 -9.92 -30.08
N ILE A 859 3.91 -8.83 -30.72
CA ILE A 859 4.09 -8.74 -32.17
C ILE A 859 5.41 -8.02 -32.44
N ALA A 860 6.30 -8.64 -33.19
CA ALA A 860 7.53 -8.03 -33.66
C ALA A 860 7.70 -8.26 -35.15
N LYS A 861 7.93 -7.22 -35.89
CA LYS A 861 8.06 -7.28 -37.36
C LYS A 861 9.38 -6.67 -37.82
N PRO A 862 10.22 -7.40 -38.57
CA PRO A 862 11.37 -6.80 -39.18
C PRO A 862 10.95 -5.72 -40.19
N THR A 863 11.72 -4.64 -40.27
CA THR A 863 11.43 -3.49 -41.15
C THR A 863 12.44 -3.40 -42.29
N ALA A 864 12.04 -2.76 -43.36
CA ALA A 864 12.85 -2.53 -44.55
C ALA A 864 13.33 -3.83 -45.24
N SER A 865 14.63 -3.96 -45.45
CA SER A 865 15.24 -5.11 -46.16
C SER A 865 15.62 -6.26 -45.20
N VAL A 866 15.24 -6.18 -43.93
CA VAL A 866 15.55 -7.21 -42.94
C VAL A 866 14.62 -8.42 -43.11
N VAL A 867 15.18 -9.61 -43.24
CA VAL A 867 14.41 -10.83 -43.49
C VAL A 867 13.96 -11.47 -42.18
N GLU A 868 14.78 -11.36 -41.14
CA GLU A 868 14.54 -12.01 -39.84
C GLU A 868 14.85 -11.07 -38.66
N LEU A 869 14.12 -11.23 -37.57
CA LEU A 869 14.40 -10.52 -36.33
C LEU A 869 15.72 -11.02 -35.70
N PRO A 870 16.46 -10.14 -34.99
CA PRO A 870 17.54 -10.54 -34.10
C PRO A 870 17.03 -11.57 -33.05
N LEU A 871 17.85 -12.57 -32.70
CA LEU A 871 17.45 -13.63 -31.77
C LEU A 871 16.91 -13.09 -30.44
N SER A 872 17.54 -12.08 -29.87
CA SER A 872 17.10 -11.49 -28.58
C SER A 872 15.77 -10.75 -28.67
N GLU A 873 15.31 -10.40 -29.87
CA GLU A 873 14.06 -9.66 -30.07
C GLU A 873 12.88 -10.56 -30.46
N ARG A 874 13.15 -11.83 -30.76
CA ARG A 874 12.10 -12.80 -31.02
C ARG A 874 11.37 -13.16 -29.74
N PHE A 875 10.11 -13.53 -29.87
CA PHE A 875 9.34 -14.07 -28.75
C PHE A 875 9.62 -15.55 -28.56
N TYR A 876 9.72 -15.93 -27.29
CA TYR A 876 9.85 -17.31 -26.83
C TYR A 876 8.75 -17.58 -25.81
N GLY A 877 8.29 -18.84 -25.72
CA GLY A 877 7.24 -19.24 -24.78
C GLY A 877 7.49 -20.63 -24.21
N GLY A 878 6.72 -21.02 -23.21
CA GLY A 878 6.89 -22.20 -22.38
C GLY A 878 7.60 -21.87 -21.08
N GLY A 879 7.52 -22.78 -20.11
CA GLY A 879 8.07 -22.58 -18.78
C GLY A 879 7.12 -21.89 -17.79
N PRO A 880 7.58 -21.58 -16.58
CA PRO A 880 6.74 -21.16 -15.46
C PRO A 880 6.01 -19.83 -15.69
N ASN A 881 6.56 -18.93 -16.53
CA ASN A 881 5.99 -17.60 -16.80
C ASN A 881 5.18 -17.55 -18.11
N SER A 882 4.81 -18.69 -18.67
CA SER A 882 4.06 -18.83 -19.92
C SER A 882 3.16 -20.06 -19.83
N VAL A 883 3.18 -20.95 -20.82
CA VAL A 883 2.43 -22.21 -20.77
C VAL A 883 3.19 -23.22 -19.92
N ARG A 884 2.78 -23.35 -18.65
CA ARG A 884 3.35 -24.34 -17.70
C ARG A 884 3.09 -25.76 -18.23
N GLY A 885 4.03 -26.66 -18.07
CA GLY A 885 3.94 -28.00 -18.67
C GLY A 885 4.56 -28.11 -20.06
N VAL A 886 4.93 -27.00 -20.69
CA VAL A 886 5.82 -26.96 -21.85
C VAL A 886 7.21 -26.54 -21.38
N GLY A 887 8.26 -27.16 -21.92
CA GLY A 887 9.63 -26.78 -21.57
C GLY A 887 9.93 -25.31 -21.89
N SER A 888 10.84 -24.70 -21.14
CA SER A 888 11.19 -23.28 -21.32
C SER A 888 11.69 -23.02 -22.74
N ASP A 889 11.12 -22.02 -23.40
CA ASP A 889 11.33 -21.60 -24.79
C ASP A 889 10.87 -22.62 -25.86
N LEU A 890 10.33 -23.76 -25.46
CA LEU A 890 9.96 -24.81 -26.37
C LEU A 890 8.51 -24.71 -26.91
N LEU A 891 7.83 -23.60 -26.61
CA LEU A 891 6.54 -23.26 -27.22
C LEU A 891 6.78 -22.47 -28.51
N GLY A 892 6.65 -23.11 -29.66
CA GLY A 892 6.79 -22.42 -30.94
C GLY A 892 7.70 -23.13 -31.93
N PRO A 893 8.27 -22.38 -32.88
CA PRO A 893 9.11 -22.94 -33.94
C PRO A 893 10.42 -23.54 -33.40
N ILE A 894 10.72 -24.74 -33.82
CA ILE A 894 11.91 -25.48 -33.42
C ILE A 894 12.55 -26.09 -34.66
N VAL A 895 13.88 -26.06 -34.77
CA VAL A 895 14.68 -26.68 -35.82
C VAL A 895 15.52 -27.82 -35.25
N ASN A 896 15.81 -28.81 -36.08
CA ASN A 896 16.74 -29.86 -35.76
C ASN A 896 18.10 -29.50 -36.30
N VAL A 897 19.06 -29.24 -35.43
CA VAL A 897 20.43 -28.93 -35.80
C VAL A 897 21.29 -30.18 -35.58
N GLN A 898 22.06 -30.54 -36.58
CA GLN A 898 22.95 -31.72 -36.56
C GLN A 898 24.12 -31.47 -35.60
N LEU A 899 24.35 -32.39 -34.69
CA LEU A 899 25.46 -32.32 -33.76
C LEU A 899 26.77 -32.73 -34.44
N ARG A 900 27.89 -32.14 -34.04
CA ARG A 900 29.23 -32.42 -34.54
C ARG A 900 30.11 -32.93 -33.39
N ASP A 901 31.13 -33.70 -33.72
CA ASP A 901 32.16 -34.13 -32.78
C ASP A 901 33.18 -33.04 -32.49
N THR A 902 34.12 -33.31 -31.66
CA THR A 902 35.23 -32.35 -31.31
C THR A 902 36.16 -32.00 -32.47
N GLN A 903 36.09 -32.78 -33.57
CA GLN A 903 36.82 -32.57 -34.80
C GLN A 903 35.99 -31.86 -35.87
N GLY A 904 34.74 -31.48 -35.55
CA GLY A 904 33.83 -30.76 -36.41
C GLY A 904 33.11 -31.65 -37.45
N GLN A 905 33.22 -33.01 -37.32
CA GLN A 905 32.54 -33.96 -38.23
C GLN A 905 31.09 -34.19 -37.77
N PRO A 906 30.13 -34.32 -38.69
CA PRO A 906 28.75 -34.61 -38.36
C PRO A 906 28.61 -35.96 -37.65
N LEU A 907 27.96 -35.96 -36.48
CA LEU A 907 27.60 -37.16 -35.75
C LEU A 907 26.36 -37.78 -36.40
N ALA A 908 26.51 -38.91 -37.11
CA ALA A 908 25.42 -39.52 -37.85
C ALA A 908 24.19 -39.81 -36.96
N GLY A 909 23.03 -39.34 -37.37
CA GLY A 909 21.76 -39.56 -36.63
C GLY A 909 21.61 -38.78 -35.33
N SER A 910 22.58 -37.90 -34.96
CA SER A 910 22.52 -37.11 -33.73
C SER A 910 22.09 -35.66 -34.02
N TYR A 911 20.90 -35.29 -33.56
CA TYR A 911 20.30 -33.97 -33.76
C TYR A 911 19.88 -33.37 -32.42
N GLN A 912 19.97 -32.04 -32.31
CA GLN A 912 19.43 -31.32 -31.19
C GLN A 912 18.28 -30.40 -31.61
N TYR A 913 17.17 -30.46 -30.87
CA TYR A 913 16.05 -29.57 -31.07
C TYR A 913 16.37 -28.17 -30.47
N VAL A 914 16.42 -27.15 -31.32
CA VAL A 914 16.76 -25.79 -30.93
C VAL A 914 15.58 -24.86 -31.24
N PRO A 915 15.03 -24.14 -30.24
CA PRO A 915 13.95 -23.18 -30.48
C PRO A 915 14.48 -21.97 -31.24
N THR A 916 13.76 -21.56 -32.27
CA THR A 916 14.13 -20.39 -33.11
C THR A 916 13.46 -19.11 -32.66
N GLY A 917 12.46 -19.20 -31.78
CA GLY A 917 11.58 -18.07 -31.46
C GLY A 917 10.72 -17.64 -32.65
N GLY A 918 9.89 -16.62 -32.44
CA GLY A 918 8.95 -16.14 -33.45
C GLY A 918 8.64 -14.65 -33.39
N GLU A 919 7.89 -14.19 -34.40
CA GLU A 919 7.45 -12.79 -34.53
C GLU A 919 6.18 -12.49 -33.72
N VAL A 920 5.37 -13.51 -33.42
CA VAL A 920 4.10 -13.34 -32.71
C VAL A 920 4.00 -14.30 -31.54
N LEU A 921 3.63 -13.77 -30.38
CA LEU A 921 3.32 -14.52 -29.16
C LEU A 921 1.89 -14.24 -28.76
N GLY A 922 1.08 -15.27 -28.56
CA GLY A 922 -0.19 -15.22 -27.87
C GLY A 922 -0.15 -16.12 -26.64
N PHE A 923 -0.54 -15.60 -25.48
CA PHE A 923 -0.61 -16.33 -24.23
C PHE A 923 -1.80 -15.88 -23.40
N ALA A 924 -2.53 -16.81 -22.82
CA ALA A 924 -3.60 -16.58 -21.86
C ALA A 924 -3.52 -17.59 -20.72
N SER A 925 -3.77 -17.14 -19.51
CA SER A 925 -3.82 -17.99 -18.31
C SER A 925 -5.02 -17.64 -17.47
N MET A 926 -5.69 -18.65 -16.94
CA MET A 926 -6.73 -18.56 -15.94
C MET A 926 -6.27 -19.34 -14.72
N GLU A 927 -6.33 -18.72 -13.57
CA GLU A 927 -5.82 -19.30 -12.33
C GLU A 927 -6.78 -19.02 -11.18
N TYR A 928 -7.09 -20.04 -10.40
CA TYR A 928 -7.86 -19.90 -9.18
C TYR A 928 -7.01 -20.33 -7.99
N ARG A 929 -6.70 -19.37 -7.12
CA ARG A 929 -5.91 -19.54 -5.89
C ARG A 929 -6.82 -19.52 -4.69
N PHE A 930 -6.62 -20.44 -3.77
CA PHE A 930 -7.40 -20.49 -2.55
C PHE A 930 -6.57 -21.00 -1.37
N PRO A 931 -6.83 -20.49 -0.13
CA PRO A 931 -6.09 -20.91 1.04
C PRO A 931 -6.48 -22.31 1.46
N ILE A 932 -5.48 -23.16 1.79
CA ILE A 932 -5.68 -24.49 2.37
C ILE A 932 -5.50 -24.43 3.88
N TRP A 933 -4.41 -23.82 4.34
CA TRP A 933 -4.08 -23.71 5.76
C TRP A 933 -3.66 -22.30 6.13
N GLY A 934 -4.55 -21.60 6.87
CA GLY A 934 -4.36 -20.24 7.28
C GLY A 934 -4.05 -19.30 6.11
N GLN A 935 -3.13 -18.38 6.32
CA GLN A 935 -2.63 -17.45 5.29
C GLN A 935 -1.35 -17.96 4.61
N ASN A 936 -0.75 -19.04 5.13
CA ASN A 936 0.59 -19.46 4.77
C ASN A 936 0.63 -20.52 3.65
N ILE A 937 -0.41 -21.36 3.53
CA ILE A 937 -0.45 -22.43 2.51
C ILE A 937 -1.67 -22.26 1.64
N TRP A 938 -1.43 -22.07 0.34
CA TRP A 938 -2.47 -21.91 -0.67
C TRP A 938 -2.38 -23.01 -1.70
N ALA A 939 -3.49 -23.35 -2.32
CA ALA A 939 -3.53 -24.16 -3.53
C ALA A 939 -3.90 -23.28 -4.72
N GLU A 940 -3.52 -23.74 -5.89
CA GLU A 940 -3.95 -23.16 -7.16
C GLU A 940 -4.36 -24.24 -8.16
N ILE A 941 -5.31 -23.89 -9.00
CA ILE A 941 -5.70 -24.64 -10.18
C ILE A 941 -5.58 -23.70 -11.35
N PHE A 942 -4.96 -24.10 -12.43
CA PHE A 942 -4.74 -23.22 -13.57
C PHE A 942 -4.94 -23.90 -14.92
N LEU A 943 -5.25 -23.06 -15.88
CA LEU A 943 -5.36 -23.38 -17.29
C LEU A 943 -4.51 -22.38 -18.09
N ASP A 944 -3.45 -22.84 -18.72
CA ASP A 944 -2.60 -22.02 -19.56
C ASP A 944 -2.80 -22.40 -21.02
N SER A 945 -2.86 -21.41 -21.89
CA SER A 945 -2.98 -21.64 -23.33
C SER A 945 -2.13 -20.62 -24.11
N GLY A 946 -1.39 -21.06 -25.11
CA GLY A 946 -0.56 -20.15 -25.85
C GLY A 946 0.11 -20.76 -27.06
N GLN A 947 0.71 -19.86 -27.88
CA GLN A 947 1.50 -20.22 -29.06
C GLN A 947 2.47 -19.11 -29.46
N VAL A 948 3.60 -19.51 -30.04
CA VAL A 948 4.53 -18.61 -30.71
C VAL A 948 4.56 -18.95 -32.19
N TYR A 949 4.30 -17.98 -33.06
CA TYR A 949 4.31 -18.13 -34.51
C TYR A 949 5.58 -17.55 -35.12
N SER A 950 6.15 -18.26 -36.10
CA SER A 950 7.41 -17.88 -36.75
C SER A 950 7.32 -16.50 -37.46
N LYS A 951 6.20 -16.22 -38.13
CA LYS A 951 5.93 -14.97 -38.85
C LYS A 951 4.53 -14.46 -38.66
N LEU A 952 4.37 -13.15 -38.73
CA LEU A 952 3.07 -12.48 -38.63
C LEU A 952 2.18 -12.84 -39.83
N ASN A 953 2.79 -13.00 -41.03
CA ASN A 953 2.10 -13.36 -42.24
C ASN A 953 2.87 -14.52 -42.90
N PRO A 954 2.52 -15.79 -42.64
CA PRO A 954 3.18 -16.91 -43.28
C PRO A 954 2.81 -16.91 -44.77
N GLY A 955 3.73 -16.45 -45.59
CA GLY A 955 3.64 -16.60 -47.05
C GLY A 955 3.56 -18.08 -47.47
N PRO A 956 3.45 -18.41 -48.78
CA PRO A 956 3.45 -19.76 -49.29
C PRO A 956 4.69 -20.47 -48.73
N ARG A 957 4.48 -21.64 -48.16
CA ARG A 957 5.50 -22.43 -47.46
C ARG A 957 6.69 -22.77 -48.33
N SER A 958 7.90 -22.45 -47.89
CA SER A 958 9.10 -23.12 -48.36
C SER A 958 9.24 -24.48 -47.67
N SER A 959 9.74 -25.47 -48.33
CA SER A 959 9.94 -26.86 -47.80
C SER A 959 10.86 -26.89 -46.57
N ASN A 960 11.62 -25.84 -46.28
CA ASN A 960 12.58 -25.69 -45.18
C ASN A 960 12.08 -24.81 -44.02
N ASP A 961 10.88 -24.26 -44.09
CA ASP A 961 10.34 -23.52 -42.99
C ASP A 961 9.97 -24.44 -41.81
N PRO A 962 10.41 -24.13 -40.57
CA PRO A 962 10.01 -24.92 -39.41
C PRO A 962 8.48 -24.92 -39.35
N ALA A 963 7.91 -26.11 -39.26
CA ALA A 963 6.46 -26.27 -39.18
C ALA A 963 5.95 -25.44 -37.97
N PRO A 964 5.14 -24.41 -38.16
CA PRO A 964 4.53 -23.73 -37.03
C PRO A 964 3.63 -24.74 -36.32
N PHE A 965 3.60 -24.74 -34.98
CA PHE A 965 2.59 -25.51 -34.29
C PHE A 965 1.21 -25.07 -34.78
N PRO A 966 0.43 -25.93 -35.42
CA PRO A 966 -0.81 -25.49 -36.07
C PRO A 966 -1.92 -25.08 -35.09
N SER A 967 -1.75 -25.34 -33.80
CA SER A 967 -2.75 -25.12 -32.79
C SER A 967 -2.14 -24.60 -31.48
N TRP A 968 -2.90 -23.81 -30.74
CA TRP A 968 -2.54 -23.41 -29.38
C TRP A 968 -2.30 -24.65 -28.50
N ARG A 969 -1.22 -24.56 -27.72
CA ARG A 969 -0.92 -25.54 -26.70
C ARG A 969 -1.65 -25.13 -25.42
N THR A 970 -2.47 -26.05 -24.91
CA THR A 970 -3.23 -25.83 -23.68
C THR A 970 -2.80 -26.84 -22.63
N THR A 971 -2.52 -26.35 -21.42
CA THR A 971 -2.14 -27.18 -20.27
C THR A 971 -3.04 -26.89 -19.09
N VAL A 972 -3.28 -27.88 -18.28
CA VAL A 972 -4.02 -27.80 -17.02
C VAL A 972 -3.10 -28.22 -15.90
N GLY A 973 -3.18 -27.53 -14.78
CA GLY A 973 -2.31 -27.85 -13.66
C GLY A 973 -2.88 -27.51 -12.31
N VAL A 974 -2.18 -27.99 -11.31
CA VAL A 974 -2.43 -27.73 -9.89
C VAL A 974 -1.13 -27.34 -9.21
N GLY A 975 -1.21 -26.53 -8.17
CA GLY A 975 -0.04 -26.10 -7.43
C GLY A 975 -0.29 -25.89 -5.95
N LEU A 976 0.79 -25.86 -5.20
CA LEU A 976 0.84 -25.46 -3.80
C LEU A 976 1.74 -24.25 -3.67
N ILE A 977 1.30 -23.26 -2.90
CA ILE A 977 2.01 -22.01 -2.63
C ILE A 977 2.25 -21.89 -1.13
N PHE A 978 3.52 -21.87 -0.73
CA PHE A 978 3.93 -21.67 0.65
C PHE A 978 4.37 -20.20 0.82
N LYS A 979 3.64 -19.43 1.61
CA LYS A 979 3.87 -17.99 1.88
C LYS A 979 4.57 -17.80 3.23
N ILE A 980 5.76 -18.34 3.37
CA ILE A 980 6.56 -18.29 4.61
C ILE A 980 7.79 -17.41 4.35
N GLY A 981 7.61 -16.09 4.45
CA GLY A 981 8.64 -15.14 4.06
C GLY A 981 8.81 -15.05 2.55
N ILE A 982 9.65 -15.90 1.97
CA ILE A 982 9.79 -16.03 0.51
C ILE A 982 8.75 -17.05 0.02
N PRO A 983 7.88 -16.69 -0.95
CA PRO A 983 6.91 -17.64 -1.48
C PRO A 983 7.60 -18.75 -2.27
N ILE A 984 7.22 -19.98 -1.96
CA ILE A 984 7.65 -21.20 -2.68
C ILE A 984 6.43 -21.76 -3.38
N LYS A 985 6.54 -21.94 -4.69
CA LYS A 985 5.51 -22.58 -5.52
C LYS A 985 5.98 -23.96 -5.97
N ILE A 986 5.10 -24.94 -5.83
CA ILE A 986 5.28 -26.30 -6.33
C ILE A 986 4.10 -26.60 -7.24
N GLU A 987 4.33 -26.66 -8.54
CA GLU A 987 3.28 -26.76 -9.55
C GLU A 987 3.45 -28.01 -10.40
N PHE A 988 2.35 -28.63 -10.78
CA PHE A 988 2.29 -29.73 -11.71
C PHE A 988 1.33 -29.38 -12.85
N ALA A 989 1.81 -29.45 -14.07
CA ALA A 989 1.03 -29.14 -15.26
C ALA A 989 1.09 -30.30 -16.28
N GLN A 990 -0.01 -30.52 -16.98
CA GLN A 990 -0.12 -31.55 -18.00
C GLN A 990 -0.83 -30.99 -19.24
N ASP A 991 -0.38 -31.45 -20.40
CA ASP A 991 -1.01 -31.13 -21.68
C ASP A 991 -2.48 -31.62 -21.70
N TRP A 992 -3.41 -30.76 -22.10
CA TRP A 992 -4.84 -31.03 -22.17
C TRP A 992 -5.17 -32.21 -23.11
N LYS A 993 -4.47 -32.33 -24.27
CA LYS A 993 -4.64 -33.44 -25.21
C LYS A 993 -4.29 -34.79 -24.59
N ARG A 994 -3.30 -34.80 -23.67
CA ARG A 994 -2.96 -36.02 -22.93
C ARG A 994 -4.07 -36.44 -21.99
N LEU A 995 -4.70 -35.52 -21.29
CA LEU A 995 -5.82 -35.79 -20.39
C LEU A 995 -7.02 -36.34 -21.15
N LEU A 996 -7.32 -35.79 -22.32
CA LEU A 996 -8.41 -36.23 -23.19
C LEU A 996 -8.06 -37.40 -24.08
N LYS A 997 -6.87 -37.99 -23.94
CA LYS A 997 -6.37 -39.11 -24.80
C LYS A 997 -6.42 -38.80 -26.31
N GLN A 998 -6.25 -37.52 -26.66
CA GLN A 998 -6.21 -37.06 -28.05
C GLN A 998 -4.82 -37.28 -28.68
N TYR A 999 -4.77 -37.32 -30.03
CA TYR A 999 -3.52 -37.43 -30.76
C TYR A 999 -2.60 -36.25 -30.47
N ARG A 1000 -1.32 -36.57 -30.25
CA ARG A 1000 -0.24 -35.59 -30.04
C ARG A 1000 0.87 -35.86 -31.02
N THR A 1001 1.45 -34.81 -31.56
CA THR A 1001 2.60 -34.94 -32.45
C THR A 1001 3.85 -35.40 -31.67
N PRO A 1002 4.83 -36.02 -32.31
CA PRO A 1002 6.10 -36.40 -31.67
C PRO A 1002 6.79 -35.16 -31.01
N LEU A 1003 6.70 -34.00 -31.63
CA LEU A 1003 7.28 -32.78 -31.13
C LEU A 1003 6.57 -32.27 -29.87
N GLU A 1004 5.23 -32.34 -29.78
CA GLU A 1004 4.48 -32.03 -28.59
C GLU A 1004 4.86 -32.91 -27.39
N ILE A 1005 5.15 -34.20 -27.65
CA ILE A 1005 5.59 -35.14 -26.62
C ILE A 1005 7.00 -34.84 -26.15
N GLN A 1006 7.90 -34.45 -27.03
CA GLN A 1006 9.29 -34.12 -26.70
C GLN A 1006 9.46 -32.79 -25.97
N THR A 1007 8.61 -31.83 -26.28
CA THR A 1007 8.62 -30.49 -25.66
C THR A 1007 7.81 -30.43 -24.38
N GLU A 1008 7.09 -31.50 -24.00
CA GLU A 1008 6.37 -31.59 -22.73
C GLU A 1008 7.35 -31.61 -21.56
N LEU A 1009 7.12 -30.76 -20.57
CA LEU A 1009 7.88 -30.79 -19.34
C LEU A 1009 7.42 -31.95 -18.47
N LYS A 1010 8.30 -32.95 -18.30
CA LYS A 1010 8.01 -34.09 -17.41
C LYS A 1010 8.44 -33.77 -15.99
N GLY A 1011 7.47 -33.65 -15.08
CA GLY A 1011 7.71 -33.47 -13.63
C GLY A 1011 7.16 -32.19 -13.04
N VAL A 1012 7.55 -31.93 -11.81
CA VAL A 1012 7.05 -30.84 -10.99
C VAL A 1012 7.87 -29.56 -11.26
N LEU A 1013 7.20 -28.44 -11.41
CA LEU A 1013 7.80 -27.11 -11.43
C LEU A 1013 7.99 -26.64 -9.99
N VAL A 1014 9.19 -26.23 -9.63
CA VAL A 1014 9.48 -25.64 -8.33
C VAL A 1014 10.09 -24.26 -8.57
N SER A 1015 9.53 -23.25 -7.94
CA SER A 1015 10.10 -21.91 -7.93
C SER A 1015 10.07 -21.32 -6.52
N ALA A 1016 11.08 -20.56 -6.17
CA ALA A 1016 11.17 -19.85 -4.91
C ALA A 1016 11.60 -18.40 -5.18
N GLY A 1017 10.95 -17.47 -4.51
CA GLY A 1017 11.15 -16.06 -4.70
C GLY A 1017 9.95 -15.37 -5.35
N TYR A 1018 10.03 -14.05 -5.46
CA TYR A 1018 9.05 -13.27 -6.19
C TYR A 1018 9.41 -13.28 -7.67
N GLN A 1019 8.54 -13.84 -8.48
CA GLN A 1019 8.66 -13.76 -9.94
C GLN A 1019 7.99 -12.44 -10.38
N PHE A 1020 8.79 -11.51 -10.87
CA PHE A 1020 8.35 -10.24 -11.42
C PHE A 1020 8.27 -10.30 -12.95
#